data_52bce29f36515e752265fc98c1cf146e
#
_entry.id   52bce29f36515e752265fc98c1cf146e
#
_cell.length_a   1.000
_cell.length_b   1.000
_cell.length_c   1.000
_cell.angle_alpha   90.00
_cell.angle_beta   90.00
_cell.angle_gamma   90.00
#
_symmetry.space_group_name_H-M   'P 1'
#
loop_
_entity.id
_entity.type
_entity.pdbx_description
1 polymer ?
#
loop_
_entity_poly.entity_id
_entity_poly.type
_entity_poly.pdbx_seq_one_letter_code
_entity_poly.pdbx_strand_id
1 'polypeptide(L)'
;MPSTRTYFRSFAGGEMSPEMFGRVDDVKFQTGAATMRNFVALPQGPVENRAGTQFVREVKDSTKRTRLIPFTYSTTQTMVIEVGAGYMRFHTQGATLTPGSPAAYNGATSYVVGDLVSSGGVNYYCIAATTGNAPPNATYWYPQPAGVYEIPTPYAEADIFDLHYVQSADILTLVHPSYAPRELRRGGATTWTLTTINFAAPVSAPTGLTLTRSLVHTEYNYTYVVTAVASDGVSESVASSSATIAGDFGKAGYYITISWSSVSGASRYRVYKLQGGLYGFIGETATTSIIDDNIAPDMGITPPVYDTVFNSTYNYPGAVSYFEQRRIFAGTTNDPQTMWMTRSGTESDMSYSIPTEDTDRIKFRVAAREANTIRHIVPLTQLLALTSAAEWRISPVNSDVITPTTISVRPQSYIGASNVQPSIVNNTVIYCAARGGHVRELGYSWQASGFVTGDLSLRAPHLFDTYNIVDMCYSKSPHPLLWFVSNNGRLLGMTYVPEQQVNAWHWHDTDGDFESCTAVAEGNEDSLYVIVNRTIGGNTKRYVERFATREITTLENCFFVDSGLTYDGNNTTATTVTTTNTSAAVTMTIASPCVVTWTGHTLTNGNSVTFSTTGQLPVGITAGTTYYVVNAATNTFQVALTAGGTAINTSGSQNGTHTASTTYTPNNLIGITASTSIFVAGDVSDAIVLTDSSGNKYRLTITAYTSGTQVTARTDLALPAALRNTATT
;
A
#
# COMPACT_ATOMS: atom_id res chain seq x y z
N MET A 1 39.42 25.30 -35.91
CA MET A 1 38.48 24.23 -36.27
C MET A 1 37.08 24.80 -36.18
N PRO A 2 36.17 24.58 -37.13
CA PRO A 2 34.81 25.03 -36.99
C PRO A 2 34.14 24.29 -35.82
N SER A 3 33.55 25.02 -34.88
CA SER A 3 32.82 24.44 -33.79
C SER A 3 31.52 23.84 -34.32
N THR A 4 31.40 22.53 -34.30
CA THR A 4 30.16 21.83 -34.62
C THR A 4 29.21 21.99 -33.44
N ARG A 5 28.14 22.72 -33.61
CA ARG A 5 27.07 22.78 -32.58
C ARG A 5 26.20 21.52 -32.70
N THR A 6 26.21 20.67 -31.69
CA THR A 6 25.29 19.55 -31.51
C THR A 6 24.13 19.98 -30.63
N TYR A 7 22.92 19.63 -30.99
CA TYR A 7 21.73 19.87 -30.17
C TYR A 7 21.28 18.55 -29.50
N PHE A 8 21.23 18.52 -28.20
CA PHE A 8 20.57 17.46 -27.47
C PHE A 8 19.06 17.70 -27.52
N ARG A 9 18.33 16.77 -28.10
CA ARG A 9 16.87 16.88 -28.29
C ARG A 9 16.07 16.08 -27.26
N SER A 10 16.71 15.24 -26.47
CA SER A 10 16.07 14.31 -25.58
C SER A 10 17.07 13.87 -24.51
N PHE A 11 16.58 13.47 -23.36
CA PHE A 11 17.33 12.84 -22.27
C PHE A 11 16.88 11.39 -22.00
N ALA A 12 16.23 10.76 -22.98
CA ALA A 12 15.74 9.38 -22.87
C ALA A 12 16.86 8.32 -22.74
N GLY A 13 18.12 8.72 -22.89
CA GLY A 13 19.30 7.89 -22.58
C GLY A 13 19.63 7.83 -21.10
N GLY A 14 19.12 8.78 -20.30
CA GLY A 14 19.40 8.87 -18.86
C GLY A 14 20.85 9.29 -18.53
N GLU A 15 21.23 9.10 -17.28
CA GLU A 15 22.62 9.33 -16.83
C GLU A 15 23.56 8.27 -17.41
N MET A 16 24.71 8.69 -17.88
CA MET A 16 25.74 7.82 -18.43
C MET A 16 27.03 7.91 -17.62
N SER A 17 27.67 6.76 -17.40
CA SER A 17 28.95 6.69 -16.74
C SER A 17 30.01 7.50 -17.50
N PRO A 18 30.95 8.13 -16.79
CA PRO A 18 32.14 8.74 -17.41
C PRO A 18 32.90 7.81 -18.34
N GLU A 19 32.88 6.50 -18.10
CA GLU A 19 33.48 5.47 -18.95
C GLU A 19 32.83 5.40 -20.35
N MET A 20 31.57 5.81 -20.46
CA MET A 20 30.86 5.87 -21.73
C MET A 20 31.14 7.10 -22.57
N PHE A 21 31.87 8.11 -22.05
CA PHE A 21 32.09 9.37 -22.75
C PHE A 21 32.91 9.21 -24.04
N GLY A 22 33.69 8.14 -24.16
CA GLY A 22 34.37 7.79 -25.42
C GLY A 22 33.53 6.99 -26.41
N ARG A 23 32.36 6.49 -26.01
CA ARG A 23 31.46 5.61 -26.78
C ARG A 23 30.45 6.41 -27.62
N VAL A 24 30.98 7.31 -28.48
CA VAL A 24 30.14 8.13 -29.39
C VAL A 24 29.40 7.29 -30.44
N ASP A 25 29.75 6.02 -30.58
CA ASP A 25 29.11 5.00 -31.41
C ASP A 25 27.81 4.46 -30.79
N ASP A 26 27.57 4.59 -29.45
CA ASP A 26 26.35 4.17 -28.81
C ASP A 26 25.19 5.10 -29.24
N VAL A 27 24.09 4.49 -29.72
CA VAL A 27 22.91 5.20 -30.20
C VAL A 27 22.29 6.12 -29.11
N LYS A 28 22.44 5.77 -27.85
CA LYS A 28 21.93 6.55 -26.71
C LYS A 28 22.85 7.69 -26.28
N PHE A 29 24.09 7.75 -26.77
CA PHE A 29 25.06 8.77 -26.37
C PHE A 29 24.54 10.20 -26.57
N GLN A 30 23.86 10.45 -27.69
CA GLN A 30 23.29 11.78 -28.01
C GLN A 30 22.03 12.15 -27.24
N THR A 31 21.47 11.20 -26.49
CA THR A 31 20.28 11.39 -25.66
C THR A 31 20.58 11.17 -24.19
N GLY A 32 21.85 11.00 -23.82
CA GLY A 32 22.29 10.82 -22.43
C GLY A 32 22.69 12.13 -21.76
N ALA A 33 22.79 12.09 -20.46
CA ALA A 33 23.32 13.18 -19.62
C ALA A 33 24.53 12.71 -18.83
N ALA A 34 25.48 13.62 -18.56
CA ALA A 34 26.62 13.32 -17.69
C ALA A 34 26.21 13.16 -16.22
N THR A 35 25.16 13.85 -15.80
CA THR A 35 24.59 13.75 -14.45
C THR A 35 23.11 14.07 -14.51
N MET A 36 22.29 13.25 -13.83
CA MET A 36 20.85 13.44 -13.73
C MET A 36 20.42 13.30 -12.27
N ARG A 37 20.81 14.30 -11.48
CA ARG A 37 20.58 14.37 -10.04
C ARG A 37 19.30 15.13 -9.75
N ASN A 38 18.36 14.52 -9.00
CA ASN A 38 17.06 15.09 -8.61
C ASN A 38 16.17 15.53 -9.80
N PHE A 39 16.39 14.90 -10.96
CA PHE A 39 15.54 14.99 -12.14
C PHE A 39 14.98 13.63 -12.50
N VAL A 40 13.79 13.61 -13.10
CA VAL A 40 13.18 12.42 -13.67
C VAL A 40 13.15 12.57 -15.18
N ALA A 41 13.69 11.59 -15.90
CA ALA A 41 13.58 11.55 -17.35
C ALA A 41 12.17 11.10 -17.73
N LEU A 42 11.47 11.85 -18.58
CA LEU A 42 10.16 11.46 -19.09
C LEU A 42 10.30 10.55 -20.31
N PRO A 43 9.33 9.64 -20.56
CA PRO A 43 9.37 8.74 -21.72
C PRO A 43 9.50 9.47 -23.06
N GLN A 44 8.95 10.69 -23.17
CA GLN A 44 8.97 11.53 -24.38
C GLN A 44 10.31 12.23 -24.59
N GLY A 45 11.23 12.19 -23.59
CA GLY A 45 12.57 12.72 -23.70
C GLY A 45 12.91 13.96 -22.90
N PRO A 46 11.98 14.82 -22.45
CA PRO A 46 12.30 15.91 -21.53
C PRO A 46 12.64 15.36 -20.15
N VAL A 47 13.14 16.24 -19.29
CA VAL A 47 13.35 15.98 -17.86
C VAL A 47 12.52 16.95 -17.04
N GLU A 48 12.07 16.51 -15.89
CA GLU A 48 11.35 17.32 -14.90
C GLU A 48 12.03 17.24 -13.54
N ASN A 49 11.84 18.26 -12.71
CA ASN A 49 12.30 18.23 -11.33
C ASN A 49 11.61 17.09 -10.58
N ARG A 50 12.35 16.41 -9.73
CA ARG A 50 11.79 15.47 -8.77
C ARG A 50 10.81 16.22 -7.85
N ALA A 51 9.61 15.69 -7.67
CA ALA A 51 8.71 16.16 -6.63
C ALA A 51 9.36 16.02 -5.25
N GLY A 52 9.06 16.93 -4.33
CA GLY A 52 9.48 16.84 -2.94
C GLY A 52 8.76 15.73 -2.18
N THR A 53 9.10 15.55 -0.91
CA THR A 53 8.48 14.55 -0.04
C THR A 53 7.66 15.22 1.06
N GLN A 54 6.47 14.69 1.31
CA GLN A 54 5.60 15.10 2.41
C GLN A 54 5.89 14.21 3.62
N PHE A 55 6.06 14.81 4.79
CA PHE A 55 6.18 14.07 6.04
C PHE A 55 4.86 13.36 6.37
N VAL A 56 4.92 12.05 6.59
CA VAL A 56 3.77 11.26 7.02
C VAL A 56 3.85 11.00 8.53
N ARG A 57 4.93 10.36 8.97
CA ARG A 57 5.14 10.04 10.39
C ARG A 57 6.58 9.64 10.70
N GLU A 58 7.00 9.87 11.94
CA GLU A 58 8.19 9.22 12.50
C GLU A 58 7.90 7.74 12.77
N VAL A 59 8.82 6.83 12.42
CA VAL A 59 8.73 5.41 12.74
C VAL A 59 8.69 5.19 14.27
N LYS A 60 8.31 4.00 14.71
CA LYS A 60 8.19 3.71 16.15
C LYS A 60 9.49 3.90 16.92
N ASP A 61 10.60 3.50 16.33
CA ASP A 61 11.94 3.56 16.94
C ASP A 61 12.93 3.99 15.85
N SER A 62 13.27 5.29 15.86
CA SER A 62 14.20 5.88 14.87
C SER A 62 15.64 5.35 14.99
N THR A 63 15.97 4.55 16.01
CA THR A 63 17.28 3.88 16.11
C THR A 63 17.36 2.62 15.27
N LYS A 64 16.20 2.10 14.77
CA LYS A 64 16.08 0.85 14.02
C LYS A 64 15.59 1.09 12.62
N ARG A 65 16.12 0.30 11.68
CA ARG A 65 15.64 0.31 10.30
C ARG A 65 14.21 -0.24 10.22
N THR A 66 13.45 0.28 9.29
CA THR A 66 12.09 -0.18 8.95
C THR A 66 11.98 -0.38 7.44
N ARG A 67 11.06 -1.22 7.00
CA ARG A 67 10.79 -1.50 5.59
C ARG A 67 9.34 -1.18 5.26
N LEU A 68 9.11 -0.71 4.05
CA LEU A 68 7.77 -0.49 3.50
C LEU A 68 7.38 -1.64 2.59
N ILE A 69 6.14 -2.13 2.75
CA ILE A 69 5.54 -3.17 1.90
C ILE A 69 4.22 -2.64 1.34
N PRO A 70 3.93 -2.81 0.04
CA PRO A 70 2.68 -2.37 -0.54
C PRO A 70 1.55 -3.36 -0.23
N PHE A 71 0.34 -2.84 -0.08
CA PHE A 71 -0.88 -3.62 0.00
C PHE A 71 -1.97 -2.96 -0.84
N THR A 72 -2.47 -3.66 -1.85
CA THR A 72 -3.49 -3.15 -2.78
C THR A 72 -4.72 -4.04 -2.76
N TYR A 73 -5.76 -3.62 -2.04
CA TYR A 73 -7.04 -4.33 -2.01
C TYR A 73 -7.89 -4.00 -3.24
N SER A 74 -7.93 -2.71 -3.61
CA SER A 74 -8.60 -2.21 -4.81
C SER A 74 -7.86 -0.95 -5.29
N THR A 75 -8.27 -0.40 -6.44
CA THR A 75 -7.68 0.84 -6.98
C THR A 75 -7.88 2.07 -6.08
N THR A 76 -8.84 2.03 -5.17
CA THR A 76 -9.16 3.12 -4.22
C THR A 76 -8.81 2.80 -2.77
N GLN A 77 -8.44 1.56 -2.47
CA GLN A 77 -8.11 1.09 -1.12
C GLN A 77 -6.72 0.45 -1.14
N THR A 78 -5.73 1.28 -1.08
CA THR A 78 -4.33 0.90 -1.03
C THR A 78 -3.73 1.34 0.28
N MET A 79 -2.75 0.61 0.76
CA MET A 79 -2.04 0.91 1.99
C MET A 79 -0.55 0.62 1.84
N VAL A 80 0.23 1.36 2.58
CA VAL A 80 1.65 1.10 2.80
C VAL A 80 1.79 0.54 4.20
N ILE A 81 2.41 -0.62 4.30
CA ILE A 81 2.69 -1.29 5.57
C ILE A 81 4.12 -0.93 5.98
N GLU A 82 4.26 -0.20 7.09
CA GLU A 82 5.52 0.01 7.78
C GLU A 82 5.82 -1.24 8.61
N VAL A 83 6.87 -1.96 8.27
CA VAL A 83 7.33 -3.15 8.99
C VAL A 83 8.57 -2.79 9.77
N GLY A 84 8.47 -2.80 11.09
CA GLY A 84 9.60 -2.57 11.99
C GLY A 84 9.83 -3.72 12.94
N ALA A 85 10.83 -3.60 13.81
CA ALA A 85 11.16 -4.63 14.80
C ALA A 85 9.99 -4.89 15.76
N GLY A 86 9.29 -6.01 15.58
CA GLY A 86 8.20 -6.43 16.44
C GLY A 86 6.85 -5.77 16.17
N TYR A 87 6.67 -5.00 15.09
CA TYR A 87 5.41 -4.32 14.81
C TYR A 87 5.16 -4.10 13.32
N MET A 88 3.88 -3.82 12.97
CA MET A 88 3.45 -3.24 11.70
C MET A 88 2.51 -2.07 11.94
N ARG A 89 2.66 -0.99 11.14
CA ARG A 89 1.78 0.16 11.04
C ARG A 89 1.31 0.33 9.61
N PHE A 90 0.24 1.07 9.42
CA PHE A 90 -0.43 1.19 8.13
C PHE A 90 -0.62 2.66 7.78
N HIS A 91 -0.24 3.02 6.55
CA HIS A 91 -0.35 4.37 6.01
C HIS A 91 -1.17 4.35 4.72
N THR A 92 -1.96 5.37 4.50
CA THR A 92 -2.74 5.56 3.28
C THR A 92 -2.97 7.04 3.04
N GLN A 93 -2.90 7.49 1.81
CA GLN A 93 -3.14 8.89 1.39
C GLN A 93 -2.35 9.92 2.22
N GLY A 94 -1.10 9.61 2.56
CA GLY A 94 -0.23 10.48 3.34
C GLY A 94 -0.54 10.54 4.85
N ALA A 95 -1.41 9.67 5.36
CA ALA A 95 -1.76 9.59 6.77
C ALA A 95 -1.53 8.20 7.36
N THR A 96 -1.28 8.14 8.67
CA THR A 96 -1.19 6.88 9.43
C THR A 96 -2.57 6.50 9.94
N LEU A 97 -2.93 5.21 9.85
CA LEU A 97 -4.19 4.71 10.41
C LEU A 97 -4.23 4.90 11.94
N THR A 98 -5.40 5.31 12.41
CA THR A 98 -5.68 5.44 13.84
C THR A 98 -6.63 4.32 14.30
N PRO A 99 -6.58 3.87 15.55
CA PRO A 99 -7.47 2.83 16.06
C PRO A 99 -8.93 3.31 16.22
N GLY A 100 -9.21 4.58 15.95
CA GLY A 100 -10.53 5.18 16.19
C GLY A 100 -10.87 5.23 17.67
N SER A 101 -12.16 5.04 17.99
CA SER A 101 -12.69 5.00 19.36
C SER A 101 -13.29 3.61 19.64
N PRO A 102 -12.48 2.59 19.97
CA PRO A 102 -12.97 1.27 20.29
C PRO A 102 -13.93 1.27 21.49
N ALA A 103 -14.87 0.32 21.50
CA ALA A 103 -15.76 0.12 22.65
C ALA A 103 -14.96 -0.21 23.92
N ALA A 104 -15.51 0.16 25.07
CA ALA A 104 -14.90 -0.22 26.35
C ALA A 104 -14.88 -1.75 26.52
N TYR A 105 -13.82 -2.26 27.13
CA TYR A 105 -13.70 -3.68 27.45
C TYR A 105 -14.89 -4.15 28.29
N ASN A 106 -15.45 -5.31 27.91
CA ASN A 106 -16.52 -5.98 28.67
C ASN A 106 -16.11 -7.43 28.97
N GLY A 107 -15.99 -7.78 30.23
CA GLY A 107 -15.55 -9.12 30.68
C GLY A 107 -16.48 -10.28 30.28
N ALA A 108 -17.74 -10.03 29.89
CA ALA A 108 -18.66 -11.04 29.42
C ALA A 108 -18.56 -11.30 27.90
N THR A 109 -17.85 -10.47 27.17
CA THR A 109 -17.65 -10.60 25.72
C THR A 109 -16.48 -11.53 25.42
N SER A 110 -16.66 -12.42 24.44
CA SER A 110 -15.56 -13.21 23.87
C SER A 110 -14.87 -12.40 22.77
N TYR A 111 -13.59 -12.19 22.92
CA TYR A 111 -12.75 -11.46 21.96
C TYR A 111 -11.90 -12.42 21.17
N VAL A 112 -11.67 -12.10 19.91
CA VAL A 112 -10.80 -12.85 18.99
C VAL A 112 -9.60 -12.00 18.57
N VAL A 113 -8.58 -12.63 18.00
CA VAL A 113 -7.40 -11.91 17.47
C VAL A 113 -7.84 -10.87 16.45
N GLY A 114 -7.40 -9.64 16.63
CA GLY A 114 -7.78 -8.51 15.77
C GLY A 114 -8.78 -7.54 16.39
N ASP A 115 -9.50 -7.95 17.44
CA ASP A 115 -10.46 -7.07 18.11
C ASP A 115 -9.76 -5.92 18.84
N LEU A 116 -10.39 -4.73 18.79
CA LEU A 116 -9.95 -3.54 19.51
C LEU A 116 -10.89 -3.23 20.66
N VAL A 117 -10.32 -2.90 21.80
CA VAL A 117 -11.07 -2.43 23.00
C VAL A 117 -10.38 -1.25 23.63
N SER A 118 -11.12 -0.45 24.42
CA SER A 118 -10.55 0.60 25.28
C SER A 118 -10.62 0.19 26.74
N SER A 119 -9.56 0.48 27.51
CA SER A 119 -9.52 0.27 28.95
C SER A 119 -8.57 1.28 29.59
N GLY A 120 -9.02 1.99 30.64
CA GLY A 120 -8.20 2.97 31.33
C GLY A 120 -7.64 4.11 30.45
N GLY A 121 -8.33 4.49 29.40
CA GLY A 121 -7.91 5.53 28.44
C GLY A 121 -6.87 5.07 27.41
N VAL A 122 -6.55 3.77 27.35
CA VAL A 122 -5.64 3.17 26.37
C VAL A 122 -6.43 2.20 25.50
N ASN A 123 -6.16 2.19 24.20
CA ASN A 123 -6.69 1.19 23.27
C ASN A 123 -5.80 -0.05 23.26
N TYR A 124 -6.41 -1.22 23.11
CA TYR A 124 -5.71 -2.51 23.09
C TYR A 124 -6.18 -3.35 21.91
N TYR A 125 -5.23 -4.01 21.30
CA TYR A 125 -5.45 -5.01 20.23
C TYR A 125 -5.41 -6.41 20.85
N CYS A 126 -6.38 -7.25 20.55
CA CYS A 126 -6.45 -8.64 21.00
C CYS A 126 -5.45 -9.51 20.23
N ILE A 127 -4.49 -10.14 20.93
CA ILE A 127 -3.46 -11.01 20.35
C ILE A 127 -3.73 -12.50 20.53
N ALA A 128 -4.64 -12.86 21.44
CA ALA A 128 -5.07 -14.23 21.68
C ALA A 128 -6.54 -14.23 22.10
N ALA A 129 -7.33 -15.16 21.58
CA ALA A 129 -8.74 -15.27 21.92
C ALA A 129 -8.96 -15.38 23.42
N THR A 130 -9.91 -14.60 23.96
CA THR A 130 -10.13 -14.51 25.41
C THR A 130 -11.53 -14.11 25.79
N THR A 131 -11.95 -14.54 26.98
CA THR A 131 -13.17 -14.09 27.66
C THR A 131 -12.82 -13.87 29.13
N GLY A 132 -13.22 -12.75 29.72
CA GLY A 132 -13.00 -12.44 31.14
C GLY A 132 -11.58 -11.93 31.52
N ASN A 133 -10.61 -11.94 30.60
CA ASN A 133 -9.26 -11.44 30.85
C ASN A 133 -9.14 -9.97 30.42
N ALA A 134 -9.17 -9.06 31.39
CA ALA A 134 -9.13 -7.61 31.12
C ALA A 134 -7.71 -7.11 30.74
N PRO A 135 -7.62 -6.07 29.83
CA PRO A 135 -6.37 -5.31 29.68
C PRO A 135 -5.94 -4.67 31.00
N PRO A 136 -4.60 -4.51 31.25
CA PRO A 136 -3.46 -4.66 30.35
C PRO A 136 -2.78 -6.05 30.39
N ASN A 137 -3.49 -7.14 30.42
CA ASN A 137 -2.91 -8.48 30.43
C ASN A 137 -2.16 -8.78 29.11
N ALA A 138 -0.82 -8.76 29.14
CA ALA A 138 0.04 -8.91 27.96
C ALA A 138 -0.05 -10.29 27.27
N THR A 139 -0.68 -11.31 27.88
CA THR A 139 -0.93 -12.60 27.23
C THR A 139 -2.02 -12.48 26.14
N TYR A 140 -2.96 -11.55 26.33
CA TYR A 140 -4.13 -11.40 25.47
C TYR A 140 -4.19 -10.06 24.75
N TRP A 141 -3.53 -9.02 25.28
CA TRP A 141 -3.71 -7.65 24.84
C TRP A 141 -2.40 -6.93 24.54
N TYR A 142 -2.34 -6.32 23.37
CA TYR A 142 -1.23 -5.48 22.93
C TYR A 142 -1.67 -4.00 23.00
N PRO A 143 -0.99 -3.15 23.80
CA PRO A 143 -1.37 -1.74 23.92
C PRO A 143 -1.08 -0.99 22.63
N GLN A 144 -2.04 -0.18 22.19
CA GLN A 144 -1.89 0.69 21.02
C GLN A 144 -1.18 1.99 21.42
N PRO A 145 -0.20 2.46 20.62
CA PRO A 145 0.34 3.80 20.77
C PRO A 145 -0.75 4.86 20.59
N ALA A 146 -0.61 6.01 21.26
CA ALA A 146 -1.59 7.09 21.14
C ALA A 146 -1.76 7.55 19.68
N GLY A 147 -2.98 7.47 19.18
CA GLY A 147 -3.34 7.90 17.81
C GLY A 147 -2.73 7.04 16.67
N VAL A 148 -2.26 5.81 16.94
CA VAL A 148 -1.69 4.93 15.92
C VAL A 148 -2.28 3.55 16.02
N TYR A 149 -2.76 3.03 14.89
CA TYR A 149 -3.11 1.63 14.76
C TYR A 149 -1.87 0.79 14.46
N GLU A 150 -1.57 -0.16 15.32
CA GLU A 150 -0.37 -0.99 15.25
C GLU A 150 -0.68 -2.44 15.63
N ILE A 151 -0.10 -3.40 14.93
CA ILE A 151 -0.20 -4.81 15.27
C ILE A 151 1.19 -5.39 15.60
N PRO A 152 1.29 -6.31 16.57
CA PRO A 152 2.56 -6.95 16.91
C PRO A 152 2.96 -7.98 15.86
N THR A 153 4.27 -8.12 15.63
CA THR A 153 4.86 -9.12 14.74
C THR A 153 6.03 -9.83 15.40
N PRO A 154 6.44 -11.02 14.94
CA PRO A 154 7.62 -11.71 15.48
C PRO A 154 8.95 -11.25 14.87
N TYR A 155 8.96 -10.41 13.84
CA TYR A 155 10.12 -10.13 13.01
C TYR A 155 11.10 -9.20 13.72
N ALA A 156 12.39 -9.58 13.70
CA ALA A 156 13.47 -8.76 14.21
C ALA A 156 13.96 -7.75 13.14
N GLU A 157 14.63 -6.68 13.57
CA GLU A 157 15.16 -5.66 12.66
C GLU A 157 16.03 -6.23 11.53
N ALA A 158 16.90 -7.20 11.87
CA ALA A 158 17.83 -7.80 10.93
C ALA A 158 17.14 -8.57 9.79
N ASP A 159 15.88 -8.99 10.00
CA ASP A 159 15.19 -9.93 9.11
C ASP A 159 14.13 -9.24 8.22
N ILE A 160 13.77 -7.98 8.50
CA ILE A 160 12.64 -7.33 7.83
C ILE A 160 12.88 -7.10 6.32
N PHE A 161 14.14 -6.92 5.89
CA PHE A 161 14.47 -6.76 4.47
C PHE A 161 14.56 -8.09 3.72
N ASP A 162 14.67 -9.21 4.44
CA ASP A 162 14.66 -10.57 3.89
C ASP A 162 13.26 -11.22 3.90
N LEU A 163 12.24 -10.49 4.37
CA LEU A 163 10.85 -10.91 4.24
C LEU A 163 10.43 -10.89 2.77
N HIS A 164 9.98 -12.03 2.26
CA HIS A 164 9.33 -12.11 0.96
C HIS A 164 7.82 -12.23 1.13
N TYR A 165 7.09 -11.70 0.16
CA TYR A 165 5.64 -11.64 0.26
C TYR A 165 4.96 -11.80 -1.10
N VAL A 166 3.74 -12.27 -1.05
CA VAL A 166 2.82 -12.27 -2.20
C VAL A 166 1.43 -11.93 -1.71
N GLN A 167 0.71 -11.14 -2.47
CA GLN A 167 -0.66 -10.76 -2.15
C GLN A 167 -1.66 -11.51 -3.04
N SER A 168 -2.75 -11.98 -2.43
CA SER A 168 -3.96 -12.47 -3.09
C SER A 168 -5.18 -11.85 -2.41
N ALA A 169 -5.92 -10.99 -3.12
CA ALA A 169 -7.05 -10.23 -2.60
C ALA A 169 -6.73 -9.51 -1.28
N ASP A 170 -7.38 -9.89 -0.18
CA ASP A 170 -7.25 -9.29 1.17
C ASP A 170 -6.19 -9.99 2.05
N ILE A 171 -5.41 -10.90 1.49
CA ILE A 171 -4.39 -11.67 2.19
C ILE A 171 -3.00 -11.36 1.63
N LEU A 172 -2.07 -10.99 2.50
CA LEU A 172 -0.64 -10.91 2.21
C LEU A 172 0.06 -12.07 2.91
N THR A 173 0.61 -13.00 2.13
CA THR A 173 1.42 -14.11 2.65
C THR A 173 2.85 -13.64 2.82
N LEU A 174 3.41 -13.82 4.03
CA LEU A 174 4.75 -13.41 4.42
C LEU A 174 5.58 -14.65 4.75
N VAL A 175 6.78 -14.74 4.19
CA VAL A 175 7.72 -15.84 4.43
C VAL A 175 9.12 -15.31 4.73
N HIS A 176 9.83 -16.06 5.58
CA HIS A 176 11.24 -15.83 5.92
C HIS A 176 11.84 -17.12 6.48
N PRO A 177 13.09 -17.49 6.17
CA PRO A 177 13.68 -18.76 6.61
C PRO A 177 13.75 -18.98 8.13
N SER A 178 13.68 -17.91 8.93
CA SER A 178 13.73 -17.96 10.39
C SER A 178 12.36 -17.97 11.08
N TYR A 179 11.26 -17.75 10.34
CA TYR A 179 9.91 -17.61 10.89
C TYR A 179 8.92 -18.49 10.16
N ALA A 180 7.99 -19.07 10.91
CA ALA A 180 6.86 -19.80 10.31
C ALA A 180 6.09 -18.88 9.33
N PRO A 181 5.68 -19.40 8.15
CA PRO A 181 4.89 -18.65 7.18
C PRO A 181 3.62 -18.08 7.82
N ARG A 182 3.30 -16.81 7.48
CA ARG A 182 2.15 -16.11 8.06
C ARG A 182 1.30 -15.45 6.98
N GLU A 183 0.03 -15.31 7.30
CA GLU A 183 -0.92 -14.51 6.56
C GLU A 183 -1.24 -13.24 7.33
N LEU A 184 -1.03 -12.10 6.70
CA LEU A 184 -1.59 -10.83 7.12
C LEU A 184 -2.91 -10.63 6.37
N ARG A 185 -4.02 -10.74 7.08
CA ARG A 185 -5.38 -10.65 6.52
C ARG A 185 -6.02 -9.33 6.90
N ARG A 186 -6.61 -8.68 5.92
CA ARG A 186 -7.39 -7.45 6.09
C ARG A 186 -8.88 -7.80 6.23
N GLY A 187 -9.48 -7.51 7.38
CA GLY A 187 -10.93 -7.58 7.59
C GLY A 187 -11.63 -6.22 7.44
N GLY A 188 -10.87 -5.13 7.52
CA GLY A 188 -11.35 -3.75 7.43
C GLY A 188 -10.21 -2.75 7.53
N ALA A 189 -10.49 -1.46 7.60
CA ALA A 189 -9.45 -0.43 7.71
C ALA A 189 -8.56 -0.65 8.95
N THR A 190 -9.17 -0.93 10.10
CA THR A 190 -8.48 -1.15 11.38
C THR A 190 -8.71 -2.57 11.94
N THR A 191 -8.93 -3.54 11.05
CA THR A 191 -9.11 -4.94 11.42
C THR A 191 -8.13 -5.78 10.62
N TRP A 192 -6.93 -5.93 11.15
CA TRP A 192 -5.86 -6.72 10.55
C TRP A 192 -5.45 -7.83 11.50
N THR A 193 -5.22 -9.02 10.97
CA THR A 193 -4.75 -10.17 11.74
C THR A 193 -3.51 -10.77 11.09
N LEU A 194 -2.50 -11.09 11.90
CA LEU A 194 -1.30 -11.79 11.46
C LEU A 194 -1.28 -13.19 12.08
N THR A 195 -1.58 -14.21 11.27
CA THR A 195 -1.73 -15.60 11.73
C THR A 195 -0.72 -16.52 11.06
N THR A 196 -0.26 -17.55 11.77
CA THR A 196 0.59 -18.59 11.20
C THR A 196 -0.23 -19.51 10.31
N ILE A 197 0.31 -19.84 9.12
CA ILE A 197 -0.34 -20.78 8.20
C ILE A 197 -0.23 -22.20 8.77
N ASN A 198 -1.36 -22.90 8.78
CA ASN A 198 -1.40 -24.31 9.14
C ASN A 198 -1.38 -25.16 7.88
N PHE A 199 -0.39 -26.05 7.75
CA PHE A 199 -0.24 -27.00 6.65
C PHE A 199 -0.70 -28.41 7.00
N ALA A 200 -1.19 -28.64 8.21
CA ALA A 200 -1.85 -29.88 8.58
C ALA A 200 -3.25 -29.95 7.97
N ALA A 201 -3.83 -31.15 7.96
CA ALA A 201 -5.21 -31.33 7.51
C ALA A 201 -6.16 -30.36 8.26
N PRO A 202 -7.07 -29.65 7.57
CA PRO A 202 -7.93 -28.62 8.16
C PRO A 202 -9.00 -29.21 9.08
N VAL A 203 -9.30 -30.48 8.94
CA VAL A 203 -10.23 -31.23 9.79
C VAL A 203 -9.54 -32.47 10.36
N SER A 204 -9.92 -32.86 11.57
CA SER A 204 -9.36 -34.04 12.24
C SER A 204 -9.82 -35.34 11.57
N ALA A 205 -9.02 -36.37 11.67
CA ALA A 205 -9.45 -37.69 11.26
C ALA A 205 -10.68 -38.15 12.07
N PRO A 206 -11.64 -38.85 11.43
CA PRO A 206 -12.74 -39.49 12.15
C PRO A 206 -12.23 -40.47 13.21
N THR A 207 -12.91 -40.53 14.34
CA THR A 207 -12.60 -41.46 15.45
C THR A 207 -13.76 -42.41 15.72
N GLY A 208 -13.57 -43.42 16.54
CA GLY A 208 -14.64 -44.35 16.90
C GLY A 208 -15.13 -45.22 15.75
N LEU A 209 -14.25 -45.52 14.77
CA LEU A 209 -14.61 -46.40 13.65
C LEU A 209 -15.03 -47.78 14.16
N THR A 210 -16.27 -48.17 13.89
CA THR A 210 -16.88 -49.44 14.27
C THR A 210 -17.47 -50.12 13.06
N LEU A 211 -17.36 -51.45 13.03
CA LEU A 211 -17.85 -52.26 11.95
C LEU A 211 -18.89 -53.25 12.51
N THR A 212 -20.06 -53.36 11.87
CA THR A 212 -21.10 -54.32 12.23
C THR A 212 -21.51 -55.10 11.01
N ARG A 213 -21.44 -56.39 11.11
CA ARG A 213 -21.87 -57.32 10.03
C ARG A 213 -23.34 -57.69 10.17
N SER A 214 -24.04 -57.84 9.06
CA SER A 214 -25.44 -58.26 9.02
C SER A 214 -25.62 -59.74 9.42
N LEU A 215 -24.69 -60.57 9.10
CA LEU A 215 -24.64 -62.01 9.35
C LEU A 215 -23.29 -62.44 9.93
N VAL A 216 -23.23 -63.53 10.69
CA VAL A 216 -22.00 -64.01 11.30
C VAL A 216 -21.28 -64.96 10.32
N HIS A 217 -20.24 -64.41 9.70
CA HIS A 217 -19.28 -65.10 8.84
C HIS A 217 -17.87 -64.65 9.19
N THR A 218 -16.88 -65.52 9.06
CA THR A 218 -15.49 -65.25 9.52
C THR A 218 -14.41 -65.67 8.52
N GLU A 219 -14.78 -65.95 7.26
CA GLU A 219 -13.90 -66.58 6.25
C GLU A 219 -12.83 -65.62 5.75
N TYR A 220 -13.16 -64.32 5.63
CA TYR A 220 -12.25 -63.29 5.10
C TYR A 220 -12.21 -62.10 6.03
N ASN A 221 -11.11 -61.33 6.00
CA ASN A 221 -10.98 -60.10 6.75
C ASN A 221 -11.16 -58.90 5.83
N TYR A 222 -12.02 -57.94 6.23
CA TYR A 222 -12.25 -56.70 5.55
C TYR A 222 -11.82 -55.56 6.46
N THR A 223 -10.96 -54.67 5.94
CA THR A 223 -10.38 -53.57 6.69
C THR A 223 -10.77 -52.24 6.02
N TYR A 224 -11.17 -51.27 6.84
CA TYR A 224 -11.65 -49.96 6.40
C TYR A 224 -10.94 -48.86 7.12
N VAL A 225 -10.87 -47.69 6.46
CA VAL A 225 -10.54 -46.38 7.05
C VAL A 225 -11.52 -45.35 6.51
N VAL A 226 -11.67 -44.26 7.24
CA VAL A 226 -12.59 -43.17 6.91
C VAL A 226 -11.84 -41.85 7.02
N THR A 227 -12.10 -40.90 6.11
CA THR A 227 -11.63 -39.54 6.16
C THR A 227 -12.80 -38.59 6.27
N ALA A 228 -12.54 -37.38 6.74
CA ALA A 228 -13.50 -36.28 6.77
C ALA A 228 -13.12 -35.23 5.71
N VAL A 229 -14.09 -34.75 4.93
CA VAL A 229 -13.91 -33.69 3.95
C VAL A 229 -14.37 -32.38 4.58
N ALA A 230 -13.54 -31.35 4.54
CA ALA A 230 -13.82 -30.03 5.11
C ALA A 230 -14.98 -29.31 4.39
N SER A 231 -15.43 -28.21 4.96
CA SER A 231 -16.54 -27.40 4.39
C SER A 231 -16.20 -26.73 3.05
N ASP A 232 -14.93 -26.62 2.69
CA ASP A 232 -14.47 -26.16 1.37
C ASP A 232 -14.75 -27.18 0.25
N GLY A 233 -15.09 -28.43 0.61
CA GLY A 233 -15.41 -29.51 -0.29
C GLY A 233 -14.20 -30.12 -1.03
N VAL A 234 -13.00 -29.66 -0.72
CA VAL A 234 -11.74 -30.07 -1.39
C VAL A 234 -10.75 -30.67 -0.41
N SER A 235 -10.53 -30.01 0.72
CA SER A 235 -9.55 -30.47 1.72
C SER A 235 -10.08 -31.66 2.51
N GLU A 236 -9.25 -32.67 2.67
CA GLU A 236 -9.61 -33.96 3.30
C GLU A 236 -8.69 -34.27 4.47
N SER A 237 -9.20 -34.89 5.52
CA SER A 237 -8.40 -35.31 6.68
C SER A 237 -7.45 -36.49 6.33
N VAL A 238 -6.48 -36.71 7.18
CA VAL A 238 -5.79 -38.02 7.18
C VAL A 238 -6.80 -39.13 7.52
N ALA A 239 -6.48 -40.36 7.11
CA ALA A 239 -7.30 -41.53 7.40
C ALA A 239 -7.46 -41.77 8.91
N SER A 240 -8.61 -42.24 9.32
CA SER A 240 -8.84 -42.76 10.67
C SER A 240 -7.93 -43.95 11.00
N SER A 241 -7.86 -44.33 12.26
CA SER A 241 -7.35 -45.66 12.61
C SER A 241 -8.17 -46.72 11.87
N SER A 242 -7.49 -47.77 11.34
CA SER A 242 -8.16 -48.83 10.63
C SER A 242 -8.99 -49.73 11.56
N ALA A 243 -10.10 -50.21 11.07
CA ALA A 243 -10.89 -51.25 11.73
C ALA A 243 -11.01 -52.47 10.80
N THR A 244 -10.96 -53.66 11.38
CA THR A 244 -11.04 -54.92 10.64
C THR A 244 -12.17 -55.77 11.19
N ILE A 245 -12.93 -56.41 10.32
CA ILE A 245 -13.97 -57.37 10.67
C ILE A 245 -13.90 -58.58 9.77
N ALA A 246 -14.12 -59.73 10.36
CA ALA A 246 -14.23 -60.97 9.62
C ALA A 246 -15.63 -61.13 9.00
N GLY A 247 -15.71 -61.65 7.76
CA GLY A 247 -16.97 -61.75 7.03
C GLY A 247 -16.84 -62.51 5.71
N ASP A 248 -17.97 -62.63 4.96
CA ASP A 248 -17.98 -63.22 3.63
C ASP A 248 -19.06 -62.57 2.75
N PHE A 249 -18.67 -61.70 1.82
CA PHE A 249 -19.59 -61.09 0.84
C PHE A 249 -20.11 -62.08 -0.21
N GLY A 250 -19.61 -63.28 -0.28
CA GLY A 250 -20.17 -64.34 -1.12
C GLY A 250 -21.48 -64.92 -0.61
N LYS A 251 -21.91 -64.54 0.60
CA LYS A 251 -23.17 -64.99 1.21
C LYS A 251 -24.33 -64.03 0.91
N ALA A 252 -25.45 -64.57 0.51
CA ALA A 252 -26.64 -63.78 0.19
C ALA A 252 -27.11 -62.94 1.42
N GLY A 253 -27.33 -61.64 1.23
CA GLY A 253 -27.77 -60.72 2.27
C GLY A 253 -26.67 -60.28 3.26
N TYR A 254 -25.40 -60.64 2.99
CA TYR A 254 -24.27 -60.14 3.80
C TYR A 254 -23.91 -58.73 3.43
N TYR A 255 -23.78 -57.87 4.41
CA TYR A 255 -23.24 -56.51 4.29
C TYR A 255 -22.52 -56.09 5.58
N ILE A 256 -21.69 -55.08 5.49
CA ILE A 256 -20.99 -54.49 6.62
C ILE A 256 -21.46 -53.05 6.76
N THR A 257 -21.96 -52.68 7.95
CA THR A 257 -22.22 -51.30 8.31
C THR A 257 -20.96 -50.72 8.95
N ILE A 258 -20.48 -49.62 8.39
CA ILE A 258 -19.29 -48.90 8.82
C ILE A 258 -19.80 -47.61 9.47
N SER A 259 -19.43 -47.32 10.72
CA SER A 259 -19.92 -46.18 11.49
C SER A 259 -18.74 -45.50 12.23
N TRP A 260 -18.83 -44.20 12.43
CA TRP A 260 -17.79 -43.41 13.08
C TRP A 260 -18.39 -42.22 13.82
N SER A 261 -17.57 -41.49 14.62
CA SER A 261 -17.96 -40.28 15.31
C SER A 261 -17.90 -39.07 14.36
N SER A 262 -18.86 -38.15 14.52
CA SER A 262 -18.87 -36.90 13.72
C SER A 262 -17.62 -36.05 14.00
N VAL A 263 -17.14 -35.35 12.97
CA VAL A 263 -15.98 -34.44 13.04
C VAL A 263 -16.48 -33.01 12.85
N SER A 264 -16.10 -32.14 13.77
CA SER A 264 -16.42 -30.70 13.65
C SER A 264 -15.78 -30.09 12.41
N GLY A 265 -16.54 -29.35 11.60
CA GLY A 265 -16.05 -28.74 10.36
C GLY A 265 -16.06 -29.69 9.15
N ALA A 266 -16.45 -30.96 9.31
CA ALA A 266 -16.64 -31.85 8.18
C ALA A 266 -18.00 -31.61 7.50
N SER A 267 -17.99 -31.54 6.15
CA SER A 267 -19.20 -31.49 5.31
C SER A 267 -19.66 -32.87 4.88
N ARG A 268 -18.73 -33.79 4.73
CA ARG A 268 -18.98 -35.17 4.31
C ARG A 268 -17.81 -36.08 4.71
N TYR A 269 -17.96 -37.39 4.47
CA TYR A 269 -16.96 -38.43 4.79
C TYR A 269 -16.76 -39.32 3.60
N ARG A 270 -15.51 -39.75 3.38
CA ARG A 270 -15.13 -40.77 2.38
C ARG A 270 -14.69 -42.02 3.07
N VAL A 271 -15.13 -43.13 2.55
CA VAL A 271 -14.82 -44.47 3.11
C VAL A 271 -13.98 -45.26 2.13
N TYR A 272 -12.97 -45.90 2.67
CA TYR A 272 -11.99 -46.67 1.91
C TYR A 272 -11.86 -48.06 2.44
N LYS A 273 -11.72 -49.04 1.52
CA LYS A 273 -11.58 -50.46 1.80
C LYS A 273 -10.20 -50.94 1.38
N LEU A 274 -9.57 -51.74 2.23
CA LEU A 274 -8.25 -52.30 1.95
C LEU A 274 -8.35 -53.43 0.92
N GLN A 275 -7.63 -53.34 -0.17
CA GLN A 275 -7.47 -54.38 -1.16
C GLN A 275 -6.04 -54.35 -1.72
N GLY A 276 -5.39 -55.53 -1.77
CA GLY A 276 -4.03 -55.64 -2.31
C GLY A 276 -2.98 -54.80 -1.60
N GLY A 277 -3.21 -54.37 -0.35
CA GLY A 277 -2.28 -53.55 0.43
C GLY A 277 -2.54 -52.02 0.34
N LEU A 278 -3.51 -51.58 -0.46
CA LEU A 278 -3.90 -50.16 -0.60
C LEU A 278 -5.38 -49.96 -0.19
N TYR A 279 -5.70 -48.77 0.28
CA TYR A 279 -7.08 -48.38 0.59
C TYR A 279 -7.69 -47.69 -0.64
N GLY A 280 -8.67 -48.37 -1.28
CA GLY A 280 -9.45 -47.79 -2.38
C GLY A 280 -10.79 -47.22 -1.91
N PHE A 281 -11.28 -46.22 -2.60
CA PHE A 281 -12.53 -45.55 -2.32
C PHE A 281 -13.74 -46.46 -2.58
N ILE A 282 -14.70 -46.51 -1.65
CA ILE A 282 -15.96 -47.29 -1.81
C ILE A 282 -17.20 -46.41 -1.72
N GLY A 283 -17.12 -45.18 -1.23
CA GLY A 283 -18.31 -44.30 -1.16
C GLY A 283 -18.09 -43.06 -0.33
N GLU A 284 -18.97 -42.07 -0.55
CA GLU A 284 -19.00 -40.82 0.14
C GLU A 284 -20.38 -40.60 0.76
N THR A 285 -20.45 -40.04 1.96
CA THR A 285 -21.71 -39.74 2.67
C THR A 285 -21.61 -38.49 3.53
N ALA A 286 -22.73 -37.79 3.70
CA ALA A 286 -22.85 -36.69 4.66
C ALA A 286 -23.23 -37.18 6.08
N THR A 287 -23.60 -38.46 6.23
CA THR A 287 -23.88 -39.08 7.52
C THR A 287 -22.67 -39.79 8.10
N THR A 288 -22.74 -40.23 9.34
CA THR A 288 -21.64 -40.91 10.04
C THR A 288 -21.68 -42.41 9.89
N SER A 289 -22.31 -42.93 8.82
CA SER A 289 -22.36 -44.35 8.51
C SER A 289 -22.60 -44.60 7.02
N ILE A 290 -22.07 -45.72 6.53
CA ILE A 290 -22.30 -46.25 5.18
C ILE A 290 -22.40 -47.76 5.23
N ILE A 291 -23.08 -48.37 4.26
CA ILE A 291 -23.19 -49.82 4.11
C ILE A 291 -22.31 -50.25 2.95
N ASP A 292 -21.39 -51.20 3.18
CA ASP A 292 -20.70 -51.94 2.14
C ASP A 292 -21.43 -53.25 1.91
N ASP A 293 -22.02 -53.39 0.75
CA ASP A 293 -22.70 -54.62 0.26
C ASP A 293 -21.89 -55.34 -0.83
N ASN A 294 -20.55 -55.32 -0.72
CA ASN A 294 -19.55 -55.79 -1.65
C ASN A 294 -19.13 -54.79 -2.74
N ILE A 295 -19.05 -53.51 -2.37
CA ILE A 295 -18.56 -52.45 -3.27
C ILE A 295 -17.09 -52.72 -3.59
N ALA A 296 -16.76 -52.77 -4.89
CA ALA A 296 -15.37 -52.88 -5.35
C ALA A 296 -14.65 -51.52 -5.09
N PRO A 297 -13.50 -51.55 -4.40
CA PRO A 297 -12.79 -50.29 -4.12
C PRO A 297 -12.15 -49.71 -5.39
N ASP A 298 -12.35 -48.43 -5.61
CA ASP A 298 -11.63 -47.66 -6.63
C ASP A 298 -10.21 -47.39 -6.14
N MET A 299 -9.25 -48.05 -6.72
CA MET A 299 -7.83 -47.95 -6.36
C MET A 299 -7.17 -46.68 -6.93
N GLY A 300 -7.86 -45.96 -7.81
CA GLY A 300 -7.42 -44.67 -8.32
C GLY A 300 -7.62 -43.53 -7.32
N ILE A 301 -8.53 -43.72 -6.34
CA ILE A 301 -8.84 -42.73 -5.31
C ILE A 301 -8.47 -43.30 -3.94
N THR A 302 -7.45 -42.77 -3.31
CA THR A 302 -6.91 -43.26 -2.02
C THR A 302 -6.97 -42.16 -0.96
N PRO A 303 -6.93 -42.50 0.35
CA PRO A 303 -6.88 -41.48 1.40
C PRO A 303 -5.64 -40.60 1.25
N PRO A 304 -5.76 -39.28 1.45
CA PRO A 304 -4.64 -38.36 1.32
C PRO A 304 -3.57 -38.62 2.39
N VAL A 305 -2.32 -38.45 1.98
CA VAL A 305 -1.14 -38.43 2.85
C VAL A 305 -0.64 -37.01 3.02
N TYR A 306 -0.35 -36.61 4.24
CA TYR A 306 0.21 -35.29 4.55
C TYR A 306 1.68 -35.40 4.92
N ASP A 307 2.53 -34.60 4.28
CA ASP A 307 3.89 -34.40 4.77
C ASP A 307 3.89 -33.33 5.87
N THR A 308 4.74 -33.51 6.85
CA THR A 308 5.03 -32.48 7.84
C THR A 308 5.99 -31.46 7.22
N VAL A 309 5.47 -30.34 6.74
CA VAL A 309 6.25 -29.26 6.10
C VAL A 309 6.21 -27.99 6.95
N PHE A 310 7.24 -27.19 6.86
CA PHE A 310 7.32 -25.83 7.43
C PHE A 310 6.96 -25.72 8.93
N ASN A 311 7.31 -26.73 9.70
CA ASN A 311 6.90 -26.88 11.10
C ASN A 311 8.01 -26.59 12.13
N SER A 312 9.21 -26.29 11.68
CA SER A 312 10.36 -26.06 12.58
C SER A 312 11.39 -25.12 11.96
N THR A 313 12.23 -24.53 12.79
CA THR A 313 13.40 -23.73 12.39
C THR A 313 14.24 -24.51 11.37
N TYR A 314 14.78 -23.81 10.37
CA TYR A 314 15.49 -24.31 9.19
C TYR A 314 14.61 -24.98 8.12
N ASN A 315 13.33 -25.27 8.41
CA ASN A 315 12.36 -25.79 7.44
C ASN A 315 11.38 -24.71 6.94
N TYR A 316 11.48 -23.47 7.38
CA TYR A 316 10.61 -22.40 6.90
C TYR A 316 11.05 -21.91 5.51
N PRO A 317 10.10 -21.64 4.61
CA PRO A 317 10.42 -21.21 3.25
C PRO A 317 10.87 -19.75 3.21
N GLY A 318 11.80 -19.44 2.30
CA GLY A 318 12.27 -18.09 2.04
C GLY A 318 11.60 -17.42 0.84
N ALA A 319 10.85 -18.14 0.02
CA ALA A 319 10.17 -17.60 -1.16
C ALA A 319 8.73 -18.09 -1.24
N VAL A 320 7.84 -17.23 -1.75
CA VAL A 320 6.40 -17.54 -1.92
C VAL A 320 5.86 -16.88 -3.18
N SER A 321 4.91 -17.52 -3.83
CA SER A 321 4.16 -16.97 -4.97
C SER A 321 2.86 -17.74 -5.21
N TYR A 322 2.07 -17.32 -6.22
CA TYR A 322 0.92 -18.05 -6.74
C TYR A 322 1.12 -18.36 -8.22
N PHE A 323 0.74 -19.56 -8.65
CA PHE A 323 0.71 -19.94 -10.05
C PHE A 323 -0.28 -21.08 -10.28
N GLU A 324 -1.09 -21.03 -11.34
CA GLU A 324 -2.06 -22.05 -11.72
C GLU A 324 -2.91 -22.58 -10.53
N GLN A 325 -3.54 -21.64 -9.78
CA GLN A 325 -4.40 -21.92 -8.62
C GLN A 325 -3.68 -22.65 -7.45
N ARG A 326 -2.37 -22.58 -7.39
CA ARG A 326 -1.56 -23.15 -6.31
C ARG A 326 -0.75 -22.06 -5.63
N ARG A 327 -0.65 -22.12 -4.30
CA ARG A 327 0.34 -21.33 -3.56
C ARG A 327 1.65 -22.10 -3.55
N ILE A 328 2.75 -21.40 -3.82
CA ILE A 328 4.07 -22.00 -3.99
C ILE A 328 4.99 -21.48 -2.91
N PHE A 329 5.73 -22.39 -2.29
CA PHE A 329 6.76 -22.11 -1.31
C PHE A 329 8.08 -22.72 -1.75
N ALA A 330 9.20 -22.06 -1.46
CA ALA A 330 10.51 -22.61 -1.81
C ALA A 330 11.64 -22.08 -0.91
N GLY A 331 12.79 -22.73 -1.00
CA GLY A 331 14.03 -22.22 -0.45
C GLY A 331 14.08 -22.25 1.07
N THR A 332 13.94 -23.42 1.69
CA THR A 332 14.20 -23.57 3.13
C THR A 332 15.71 -23.68 3.40
N THR A 333 16.13 -23.48 4.63
CA THR A 333 17.56 -23.63 5.00
C THR A 333 18.04 -25.07 4.79
N ASN A 334 17.21 -26.08 5.13
CA ASN A 334 17.58 -27.50 4.96
C ASN A 334 17.45 -27.98 3.52
N ASP A 335 16.45 -27.46 2.78
CA ASP A 335 16.16 -27.83 1.39
C ASP A 335 16.14 -26.58 0.49
N PRO A 336 17.29 -25.91 0.27
CA PRO A 336 17.35 -24.60 -0.39
C PRO A 336 16.93 -24.63 -1.87
N GLN A 337 17.00 -25.81 -2.50
CA GLN A 337 16.67 -26.03 -3.91
C GLN A 337 15.28 -26.64 -4.12
N THR A 338 14.51 -26.85 -3.06
CA THR A 338 13.21 -27.53 -3.15
C THR A 338 12.08 -26.52 -3.26
N MET A 339 11.12 -26.85 -4.09
CA MET A 339 9.88 -26.12 -4.28
C MET A 339 8.69 -27.02 -3.90
N TRP A 340 7.74 -26.45 -3.21
CA TRP A 340 6.46 -27.06 -2.82
C TRP A 340 5.32 -26.21 -3.36
N MET A 341 4.37 -26.85 -4.02
CA MET A 341 3.12 -26.22 -4.45
C MET A 341 1.96 -26.91 -3.76
N THR A 342 1.00 -26.17 -3.28
CA THR A 342 -0.20 -26.71 -2.64
C THR A 342 -1.02 -27.57 -3.59
N ARG A 343 -1.93 -28.37 -3.07
CA ARG A 343 -2.97 -29.03 -3.85
C ARG A 343 -3.76 -27.97 -4.65
N SER A 344 -4.15 -28.32 -5.88
CA SER A 344 -4.83 -27.37 -6.78
C SER A 344 -6.10 -26.82 -6.13
N GLY A 345 -6.30 -25.50 -6.25
CA GLY A 345 -7.45 -24.80 -5.67
C GLY A 345 -7.40 -24.61 -4.15
N THR A 346 -6.24 -24.89 -3.50
CA THR A 346 -6.05 -24.70 -2.06
C THR A 346 -4.86 -23.78 -1.77
N GLU A 347 -4.85 -23.17 -0.60
CA GLU A 347 -3.79 -22.24 -0.20
C GLU A 347 -2.79 -22.82 0.81
N SER A 348 -3.13 -23.92 1.50
CA SER A 348 -2.27 -24.52 2.53
C SER A 348 -2.30 -26.05 2.53
N ASP A 349 -3.10 -26.69 1.68
CA ASP A 349 -3.16 -28.15 1.62
C ASP A 349 -1.94 -28.72 0.90
N MET A 350 -1.13 -29.50 1.62
CA MET A 350 0.08 -30.19 1.14
C MET A 350 -0.11 -31.69 1.02
N SER A 351 -1.35 -32.14 0.87
CA SER A 351 -1.66 -33.58 0.72
C SER A 351 -1.30 -34.10 -0.67
N TYR A 352 -1.10 -35.42 -0.74
CA TYR A 352 -0.91 -36.18 -1.96
C TYR A 352 -1.49 -37.56 -1.83
N SER A 353 -1.76 -38.20 -2.95
CA SER A 353 -2.37 -39.53 -3.06
C SER A 353 -1.37 -40.58 -3.57
N ILE A 354 -1.63 -41.84 -3.35
CA ILE A 354 -0.87 -42.97 -3.90
C ILE A 354 -1.88 -43.96 -4.50
N PRO A 355 -2.03 -44.06 -5.82
CA PRO A 355 -1.26 -43.37 -6.89
C PRO A 355 -1.46 -41.86 -6.92
N THR A 356 -0.50 -41.15 -7.50
CA THR A 356 -0.50 -39.66 -7.58
C THR A 356 -1.59 -39.20 -8.52
N GLU A 357 -2.38 -38.19 -8.07
CA GLU A 357 -3.38 -37.47 -8.86
C GLU A 357 -2.82 -36.13 -9.40
N ASP A 358 -3.39 -35.61 -10.49
CA ASP A 358 -2.99 -34.32 -11.10
C ASP A 358 -3.25 -33.15 -10.17
N THR A 359 -4.24 -33.28 -9.28
CA THR A 359 -4.60 -32.25 -8.28
C THR A 359 -3.68 -32.22 -7.07
N ASP A 360 -2.91 -33.26 -6.82
CA ASP A 360 -2.04 -33.41 -5.66
C ASP A 360 -1.00 -32.29 -5.56
N ARG A 361 -0.47 -32.10 -4.35
CA ARG A 361 0.67 -31.21 -4.16
C ARG A 361 1.82 -31.58 -5.08
N ILE A 362 2.61 -30.58 -5.45
CA ILE A 362 3.83 -30.78 -6.22
C ILE A 362 5.04 -30.52 -5.32
N LYS A 363 6.00 -31.43 -5.33
CA LYS A 363 7.28 -31.27 -4.67
C LYS A 363 8.40 -31.73 -5.58
N PHE A 364 9.33 -30.84 -5.88
CA PHE A 364 10.49 -31.19 -6.68
C PHE A 364 11.71 -30.37 -6.26
N ARG A 365 12.88 -30.85 -6.65
CA ARG A 365 14.16 -30.20 -6.43
C ARG A 365 14.71 -29.65 -7.73
N VAL A 366 15.16 -28.42 -7.72
CA VAL A 366 15.93 -27.83 -8.81
C VAL A 366 17.36 -28.36 -8.75
N ALA A 367 17.69 -29.27 -9.65
CA ALA A 367 19.02 -29.91 -9.67
C ALA A 367 20.02 -28.94 -10.37
N ALA A 368 20.85 -28.29 -9.60
CA ALA A 368 21.88 -27.38 -10.09
C ALA A 368 23.29 -27.93 -9.88
N ARG A 369 24.28 -27.40 -10.64
CA ARG A 369 25.70 -27.77 -10.49
C ARG A 369 26.30 -27.24 -9.19
N GLU A 370 25.77 -26.13 -8.67
CA GLU A 370 26.21 -25.46 -7.46
C GLU A 370 25.11 -25.48 -6.41
N ALA A 371 25.46 -25.33 -5.14
CA ALA A 371 24.50 -25.15 -4.08
C ALA A 371 23.79 -23.83 -4.27
N ASN A 372 22.52 -23.87 -4.68
CA ASN A 372 21.67 -22.71 -4.98
C ASN A 372 20.53 -22.62 -3.99
N THR A 373 20.26 -21.43 -3.51
CA THR A 373 19.03 -21.18 -2.75
C THR A 373 18.01 -20.51 -3.66
N ILE A 374 16.78 -21.03 -3.72
CA ILE A 374 15.67 -20.35 -4.40
C ILE A 374 15.31 -19.12 -3.57
N ARG A 375 15.50 -17.93 -4.15
CA ARG A 375 15.24 -16.64 -3.50
C ARG A 375 13.88 -16.06 -3.90
N HIS A 376 13.50 -16.22 -5.17
CA HIS A 376 12.24 -15.68 -5.69
C HIS A 376 11.56 -16.68 -6.62
N ILE A 377 10.23 -16.60 -6.61
CA ILE A 377 9.35 -17.34 -7.51
C ILE A 377 8.51 -16.29 -8.24
N VAL A 378 8.64 -16.23 -9.55
CA VAL A 378 7.99 -15.17 -10.36
C VAL A 378 7.02 -15.80 -11.35
N PRO A 379 5.71 -15.53 -11.21
CA PRO A 379 4.70 -16.02 -12.13
C PRO A 379 4.61 -15.09 -13.36
N LEU A 380 4.97 -15.60 -14.51
CA LEU A 380 4.67 -15.02 -15.82
C LEU A 380 3.78 -15.98 -16.61
N THR A 381 3.89 -16.00 -17.93
CA THR A 381 3.29 -17.06 -18.77
C THR A 381 3.82 -18.45 -18.44
N GLN A 382 5.00 -18.51 -17.85
CA GLN A 382 5.64 -19.69 -17.27
C GLN A 382 6.21 -19.33 -15.91
N LEU A 383 6.35 -20.29 -15.05
CA LEU A 383 6.88 -20.07 -13.72
C LEU A 383 8.41 -19.95 -13.78
N LEU A 384 8.93 -18.90 -13.15
CA LEU A 384 10.37 -18.69 -13.02
C LEU A 384 10.80 -18.86 -11.57
N ALA A 385 11.93 -19.53 -11.35
CA ALA A 385 12.62 -19.57 -10.08
C ALA A 385 13.97 -18.85 -10.22
N LEU A 386 14.13 -17.76 -9.47
CA LEU A 386 15.38 -17.04 -9.38
C LEU A 386 16.16 -17.55 -8.16
N THR A 387 17.34 -18.09 -8.41
CA THR A 387 18.19 -18.66 -7.35
C THR A 387 19.41 -17.76 -7.10
N SER A 388 20.16 -18.07 -6.09
CA SER A 388 21.41 -17.35 -5.76
C SER A 388 22.49 -17.40 -6.85
N ALA A 389 22.38 -18.30 -7.84
CA ALA A 389 23.42 -18.47 -8.89
C ALA A 389 22.85 -18.72 -10.30
N ALA A 390 21.53 -18.82 -10.48
CA ALA A 390 20.94 -19.10 -11.79
C ALA A 390 19.44 -18.75 -11.82
N GLU A 391 18.90 -18.55 -13.02
CA GLU A 391 17.48 -18.37 -13.31
C GLU A 391 16.95 -19.62 -14.01
N TRP A 392 15.82 -20.12 -13.55
CA TRP A 392 15.21 -21.37 -13.98
C TRP A 392 13.80 -21.13 -14.49
N ARG A 393 13.45 -21.81 -15.57
CA ARG A 393 12.11 -21.92 -16.10
C ARG A 393 11.49 -23.23 -15.68
N ILE A 394 10.27 -23.17 -15.16
CA ILE A 394 9.44 -24.30 -14.79
C ILE A 394 8.21 -24.23 -15.69
N SER A 395 7.98 -25.32 -16.42
CA SER A 395 6.90 -25.42 -17.41
C SER A 395 6.36 -26.85 -17.50
N PRO A 396 5.12 -27.06 -17.94
CA PRO A 396 4.61 -28.39 -18.19
C PRO A 396 5.28 -29.06 -19.39
N VAL A 397 5.23 -30.36 -19.45
CA VAL A 397 5.66 -31.21 -20.60
C VAL A 397 4.46 -31.95 -21.12
N ASN A 398 4.15 -31.77 -22.42
CA ASN A 398 3.00 -32.42 -23.08
C ASN A 398 1.65 -32.17 -22.36
N SER A 399 1.52 -31.05 -21.67
CA SER A 399 0.34 -30.62 -20.95
C SER A 399 0.24 -29.11 -20.97
N ASP A 400 -0.96 -28.56 -20.81
CA ASP A 400 -1.18 -27.11 -20.69
C ASP A 400 -0.99 -26.60 -19.26
N VAL A 401 -0.97 -27.50 -18.28
CA VAL A 401 -0.86 -27.18 -16.86
C VAL A 401 0.23 -27.99 -16.17
N ILE A 402 0.80 -27.45 -15.09
CA ILE A 402 1.79 -28.11 -14.26
C ILE A 402 1.08 -29.09 -13.31
N THR A 403 1.42 -30.39 -13.43
CA THR A 403 0.97 -31.45 -12.54
C THR A 403 2.18 -32.17 -11.91
N PRO A 404 2.01 -32.99 -10.88
CA PRO A 404 3.11 -33.72 -10.27
C PRO A 404 3.94 -34.54 -11.26
N THR A 405 3.34 -34.96 -12.38
CA THR A 405 3.95 -35.86 -13.39
C THR A 405 4.40 -35.14 -14.65
N THR A 406 4.00 -33.87 -14.89
CA THR A 406 4.26 -33.19 -16.17
C THR A 406 5.26 -32.04 -16.07
N ILE A 407 6.05 -31.97 -15.01
CA ILE A 407 6.94 -30.84 -14.73
C ILE A 407 8.29 -30.93 -15.45
N SER A 408 8.73 -29.82 -16.05
CA SER A 408 10.07 -29.62 -16.63
C SER A 408 10.75 -28.43 -15.99
N VAL A 409 11.99 -28.59 -15.54
CA VAL A 409 12.80 -27.55 -14.92
C VAL A 409 14.07 -27.35 -15.76
N ARG A 410 14.25 -26.16 -16.34
CA ARG A 410 15.38 -25.86 -17.24
C ARG A 410 16.07 -24.55 -16.86
N PRO A 411 17.42 -24.52 -16.80
CA PRO A 411 18.14 -23.29 -16.59
C PRO A 411 17.99 -22.36 -17.79
N GLN A 412 17.92 -21.06 -17.53
CA GLN A 412 17.85 -20.02 -18.56
C GLN A 412 19.12 -19.17 -18.57
N SER A 413 19.64 -18.83 -17.40
CA SER A 413 20.93 -18.13 -17.27
C SER A 413 21.61 -18.50 -15.94
N TYR A 414 22.86 -18.08 -15.76
CA TYR A 414 23.70 -18.37 -14.59
C TYR A 414 24.22 -17.07 -13.93
N ILE A 415 23.34 -16.10 -13.77
CA ILE A 415 23.67 -14.83 -13.11
C ILE A 415 23.33 -14.88 -11.62
N GLY A 416 22.15 -15.38 -11.30
CA GLY A 416 21.59 -15.39 -9.97
C GLY A 416 20.99 -14.05 -9.54
N ALA A 417 20.02 -14.11 -8.66
CA ALA A 417 19.32 -12.95 -8.09
C ALA A 417 19.78 -12.65 -6.67
N SER A 418 19.79 -11.37 -6.28
CA SER A 418 19.94 -10.94 -4.89
C SER A 418 18.68 -11.27 -4.07
N ASN A 419 18.66 -10.90 -2.80
CA ASN A 419 17.49 -11.11 -1.93
C ASN A 419 16.41 -10.02 -2.07
N VAL A 420 16.67 -8.96 -2.85
CA VAL A 420 15.69 -7.90 -3.13
C VAL A 420 14.56 -8.45 -3.98
N GLN A 421 13.32 -8.24 -3.53
CA GLN A 421 12.14 -8.77 -4.22
C GLN A 421 12.01 -8.18 -5.63
N PRO A 422 11.94 -9.00 -6.70
CA PRO A 422 11.88 -8.53 -8.08
C PRO A 422 10.54 -7.86 -8.40
N SER A 423 10.54 -6.98 -9.39
CA SER A 423 9.34 -6.34 -9.93
C SER A 423 9.00 -6.91 -11.31
N ILE A 424 7.72 -7.03 -11.59
CA ILE A 424 7.21 -7.43 -12.92
C ILE A 424 6.76 -6.18 -13.64
N VAL A 425 7.35 -5.94 -14.80
CA VAL A 425 6.96 -4.85 -15.71
C VAL A 425 6.49 -5.47 -17.03
N ASN A 426 5.21 -5.33 -17.32
CA ASN A 426 4.57 -6.02 -18.45
C ASN A 426 4.79 -7.54 -18.37
N ASN A 427 5.59 -8.11 -19.28
CA ASN A 427 5.92 -9.54 -19.30
C ASN A 427 7.43 -9.78 -19.06
N THR A 428 8.09 -8.86 -18.37
CA THR A 428 9.54 -8.89 -18.06
C THR A 428 9.73 -8.79 -16.55
N VAL A 429 10.66 -9.58 -16.03
CA VAL A 429 11.08 -9.51 -14.62
C VAL A 429 12.28 -8.58 -14.52
N ILE A 430 12.20 -7.60 -13.65
CA ILE A 430 13.34 -6.75 -13.28
C ILE A 430 13.84 -7.23 -11.92
N TYR A 431 15.11 -7.54 -11.83
CA TYR A 431 15.73 -8.08 -10.61
C TYR A 431 17.15 -7.58 -10.42
N CYS A 432 17.64 -7.63 -9.20
CA CYS A 432 19.02 -7.29 -8.88
C CYS A 432 19.89 -8.55 -8.92
N ALA A 433 21.02 -8.49 -9.59
CA ALA A 433 21.95 -9.61 -9.69
C ALA A 433 22.49 -10.01 -8.31
N ALA A 434 22.81 -11.29 -8.13
CA ALA A 434 23.36 -11.81 -6.88
C ALA A 434 24.73 -11.20 -6.52
N ARG A 435 25.48 -10.76 -7.52
CA ARG A 435 26.81 -10.16 -7.39
C ARG A 435 26.91 -8.90 -8.21
N GLY A 436 27.61 -7.89 -7.71
CA GLY A 436 27.92 -6.64 -8.41
C GLY A 436 26.80 -5.59 -8.38
N GLY A 437 25.67 -5.86 -7.70
CA GLY A 437 24.60 -4.87 -7.49
C GLY A 437 23.82 -4.46 -8.74
N HIS A 438 24.16 -4.99 -9.92
CA HIS A 438 23.58 -4.62 -11.21
C HIS A 438 22.10 -5.01 -11.33
N VAL A 439 21.33 -4.15 -11.96
CA VAL A 439 19.91 -4.38 -12.27
C VAL A 439 19.80 -5.06 -13.64
N ARG A 440 19.05 -6.14 -13.68
CA ARG A 440 18.87 -6.94 -14.88
C ARG A 440 17.39 -7.11 -15.22
N GLU A 441 17.14 -7.31 -16.51
CA GLU A 441 15.85 -7.75 -17.02
C GLU A 441 15.92 -9.22 -17.42
N LEU A 442 14.80 -9.94 -17.28
CA LEU A 442 14.61 -11.31 -17.74
C LEU A 442 13.29 -11.37 -18.51
N GLY A 443 13.38 -11.44 -19.82
CA GLY A 443 12.23 -11.44 -20.72
C GLY A 443 12.22 -12.68 -21.62
N TYR A 444 11.03 -13.11 -22.05
CA TYR A 444 10.91 -14.23 -23.00
C TYR A 444 11.30 -13.79 -24.41
N SER A 445 12.22 -14.53 -25.00
CA SER A 445 12.61 -14.37 -26.41
C SER A 445 12.17 -15.58 -27.21
N TRP A 446 11.33 -15.37 -28.20
CA TRP A 446 10.86 -16.44 -29.03
C TRP A 446 11.98 -16.99 -29.95
N GLN A 447 12.95 -16.15 -30.33
CA GLN A 447 14.11 -16.57 -31.11
C GLN A 447 14.99 -17.57 -30.35
N ALA A 448 15.14 -17.33 -29.04
CA ALA A 448 15.89 -18.23 -28.13
C ALA A 448 15.03 -19.37 -27.59
N SER A 449 13.71 -19.35 -27.85
CA SER A 449 12.72 -20.28 -27.25
C SER A 449 12.85 -20.36 -25.72
N GLY A 450 13.20 -19.26 -25.07
CA GLY A 450 13.48 -19.21 -23.65
C GLY A 450 13.58 -17.78 -23.11
N PHE A 451 13.88 -17.68 -21.83
CA PHE A 451 14.10 -16.39 -21.19
C PHE A 451 15.56 -15.95 -21.37
N VAL A 452 15.73 -14.68 -21.74
CA VAL A 452 17.03 -14.05 -21.96
C VAL A 452 17.19 -12.90 -20.97
N THR A 453 18.38 -12.78 -20.39
CA THR A 453 18.71 -11.71 -19.46
C THR A 453 19.47 -10.60 -20.15
N GLY A 454 19.10 -9.33 -19.88
CA GLY A 454 19.80 -8.13 -20.28
C GLY A 454 20.32 -7.34 -19.07
N ASP A 455 21.42 -6.63 -19.21
CA ASP A 455 21.93 -5.74 -18.18
C ASP A 455 21.43 -4.31 -18.43
N LEU A 456 20.55 -3.81 -17.55
CA LEU A 456 19.98 -2.46 -17.64
C LEU A 456 20.94 -1.39 -17.11
N SER A 457 21.89 -1.76 -16.24
CA SER A 457 22.85 -0.85 -15.62
C SER A 457 24.11 -0.61 -16.47
N LEU A 458 24.24 -1.28 -17.62
CA LEU A 458 25.44 -1.26 -18.46
C LEU A 458 25.94 0.16 -18.84
N ARG A 459 25.03 1.13 -19.01
CA ARG A 459 25.37 2.50 -19.38
C ARG A 459 25.68 3.40 -18.18
N ALA A 460 25.29 2.98 -16.97
CA ALA A 460 25.48 3.72 -15.74
C ALA A 460 26.09 2.87 -14.62
N PRO A 461 27.17 2.08 -14.88
CA PRO A 461 27.74 1.17 -13.89
C PRO A 461 28.21 1.90 -12.62
N HIS A 462 28.65 3.14 -12.71
CA HIS A 462 29.09 3.96 -11.57
C HIS A 462 28.01 4.15 -10.47
N LEU A 463 26.73 3.90 -10.78
CA LEU A 463 25.65 3.90 -9.80
C LEU A 463 25.55 2.58 -9.01
N PHE A 464 26.23 1.51 -9.49
CA PHE A 464 26.06 0.14 -9.00
C PHE A 464 27.35 -0.54 -8.55
N ASP A 465 28.49 -0.29 -9.21
CA ASP A 465 29.74 -1.09 -9.08
C ASP A 465 30.27 -1.25 -7.65
N THR A 466 30.03 -0.27 -6.78
CA THR A 466 30.47 -0.30 -5.38
C THR A 466 29.33 -0.36 -4.39
N TYR A 467 28.09 -0.43 -4.88
CA TYR A 467 26.88 -0.33 -4.07
C TYR A 467 25.94 -1.49 -4.36
N ASN A 468 25.13 -1.85 -3.36
CA ASN A 468 24.09 -2.85 -3.48
C ASN A 468 22.72 -2.19 -3.37
N ILE A 469 21.77 -2.68 -4.16
CA ILE A 469 20.36 -2.33 -3.99
C ILE A 469 19.82 -3.09 -2.78
N VAL A 470 19.09 -2.39 -1.93
CA VAL A 470 18.48 -2.93 -0.69
C VAL A 470 16.97 -3.08 -0.77
N ASP A 471 16.32 -2.28 -1.62
CA ASP A 471 14.88 -2.35 -1.85
C ASP A 471 14.52 -1.81 -3.22
N MET A 472 13.38 -2.23 -3.80
CA MET A 472 12.92 -1.74 -5.10
C MET A 472 11.40 -1.81 -5.21
N CYS A 473 10.84 -0.87 -5.99
CA CYS A 473 9.43 -0.86 -6.33
C CYS A 473 9.16 -0.30 -7.73
N TYR A 474 7.94 -0.48 -8.23
CA TYR A 474 7.54 -0.04 -9.56
C TYR A 474 6.29 0.85 -9.49
N SER A 475 6.37 2.06 -10.05
CA SER A 475 5.26 2.99 -10.28
C SER A 475 4.86 2.95 -11.74
N LYS A 476 3.58 2.69 -12.05
CA LYS A 476 3.05 2.59 -13.42
C LYS A 476 2.58 3.92 -13.94
N SER A 477 1.96 4.72 -13.07
CA SER A 477 1.29 5.98 -13.43
C SER A 477 1.90 7.16 -12.67
N PRO A 478 2.01 8.39 -13.28
CA PRO A 478 1.68 8.72 -14.66
C PRO A 478 2.70 8.23 -15.69
N HIS A 479 3.89 7.83 -15.25
CA HIS A 479 4.96 7.30 -16.09
C HIS A 479 5.55 6.04 -15.46
N PRO A 480 5.96 5.04 -16.27
CA PRO A 480 6.55 3.81 -15.78
C PRO A 480 7.95 4.08 -15.22
N LEU A 481 8.06 4.10 -13.90
CA LEU A 481 9.28 4.36 -13.14
C LEU A 481 9.60 3.19 -12.21
N LEU A 482 10.79 2.66 -12.32
CA LEU A 482 11.35 1.75 -11.34
C LEU A 482 12.21 2.54 -10.35
N TRP A 483 12.02 2.27 -9.07
CA TRP A 483 12.73 2.91 -7.99
C TRP A 483 13.58 1.90 -7.24
N PHE A 484 14.80 2.26 -6.90
CA PHE A 484 15.76 1.40 -6.22
C PHE A 484 16.43 2.17 -5.10
N VAL A 485 16.43 1.62 -3.93
CA VAL A 485 17.20 2.17 -2.80
C VAL A 485 18.57 1.53 -2.78
N SER A 486 19.59 2.35 -2.87
CA SER A 486 20.98 1.92 -2.78
C SER A 486 21.50 1.99 -1.34
N ASN A 487 22.41 1.09 -0.98
CA ASN A 487 23.01 1.05 0.36
C ASN A 487 23.89 2.26 0.72
N ASN A 488 24.11 3.19 -0.23
CA ASN A 488 24.75 4.48 0.01
C ASN A 488 23.75 5.62 0.33
N GLY A 489 22.50 5.30 0.61
CA GLY A 489 21.46 6.26 0.96
C GLY A 489 20.81 6.98 -0.22
N ARG A 490 21.17 6.67 -1.46
CA ARG A 490 20.56 7.26 -2.66
C ARG A 490 19.34 6.50 -3.10
N LEU A 491 18.38 7.23 -3.66
CA LEU A 491 17.26 6.67 -4.39
C LEU A 491 17.57 6.74 -5.90
N LEU A 492 17.76 5.60 -6.53
CA LEU A 492 17.93 5.53 -7.98
C LEU A 492 16.55 5.39 -8.63
N GLY A 493 16.38 6.01 -9.78
CA GLY A 493 15.18 5.86 -10.58
C GLY A 493 15.55 5.44 -12.01
N MET A 494 14.66 4.69 -12.64
CA MET A 494 14.80 4.33 -14.05
C MET A 494 13.45 4.47 -14.74
N THR A 495 13.39 5.36 -15.73
CA THR A 495 12.25 5.39 -16.65
C THR A 495 12.39 4.23 -17.62
N TYR A 496 11.42 3.31 -17.60
CA TYR A 496 11.54 2.06 -18.34
C TYR A 496 10.35 1.85 -19.28
N VAL A 497 10.60 2.05 -20.59
CA VAL A 497 9.64 1.83 -21.68
C VAL A 497 10.33 1.00 -22.76
N PRO A 498 10.35 -0.33 -22.62
CA PRO A 498 11.11 -1.21 -23.50
C PRO A 498 10.64 -1.13 -24.97
N GLU A 499 9.36 -0.88 -25.21
CA GLU A 499 8.78 -0.75 -26.56
C GLU A 499 9.40 0.43 -27.35
N GLN A 500 9.83 1.45 -26.64
CA GLN A 500 10.51 2.62 -27.21
C GLN A 500 12.01 2.62 -26.92
N GLN A 501 12.53 1.55 -26.36
CA GLN A 501 13.91 1.42 -25.94
C GLN A 501 14.37 2.51 -24.94
N VAL A 502 13.46 3.04 -24.11
CA VAL A 502 13.79 3.98 -23.05
C VAL A 502 14.16 3.20 -21.80
N ASN A 503 15.36 3.40 -21.32
CA ASN A 503 15.88 2.91 -20.03
C ASN A 503 16.79 3.98 -19.44
N ALA A 504 16.18 5.09 -19.01
CA ALA A 504 16.86 6.29 -18.56
C ALA A 504 17.09 6.26 -17.07
N TRP A 505 18.36 6.12 -16.67
CA TRP A 505 18.75 6.18 -15.26
C TRP A 505 18.84 7.62 -14.77
N HIS A 506 18.44 7.85 -13.53
CA HIS A 506 18.59 9.08 -12.77
C HIS A 506 18.72 8.73 -11.29
N TRP A 507 19.20 9.66 -10.48
CA TRP A 507 19.34 9.43 -9.05
C TRP A 507 18.94 10.64 -8.23
N HIS A 508 18.56 10.37 -6.99
CA HIS A 508 18.01 11.35 -6.08
C HIS A 508 18.69 11.25 -4.73
N ASP A 509 18.90 12.40 -4.14
CA ASP A 509 19.35 12.56 -2.76
C ASP A 509 18.47 13.56 -2.02
N THR A 510 18.60 13.57 -0.73
CA THR A 510 17.92 14.47 0.19
C THR A 510 18.89 14.77 1.35
N ASP A 511 18.52 15.65 2.26
CA ASP A 511 19.24 15.78 3.52
C ASP A 511 18.89 14.60 4.44
N GLY A 512 19.55 13.48 4.17
CA GLY A 512 19.34 12.17 4.79
C GLY A 512 19.55 11.02 3.80
N ASP A 513 19.37 9.79 4.29
CA ASP A 513 19.55 8.55 3.54
C ASP A 513 18.21 7.85 3.30
N PHE A 514 17.90 7.51 2.04
CA PHE A 514 16.80 6.63 1.72
C PHE A 514 17.11 5.20 2.15
N GLU A 515 16.20 4.54 2.88
CA GLU A 515 16.40 3.19 3.40
C GLU A 515 15.41 2.15 2.87
N SER A 516 14.20 2.54 2.45
CA SER A 516 13.19 1.66 1.86
C SER A 516 12.28 2.45 0.93
N CYS A 517 11.68 1.80 -0.06
CA CYS A 517 10.70 2.42 -0.96
C CYS A 517 9.57 1.45 -1.31
N THR A 518 8.39 2.00 -1.53
CA THR A 518 7.24 1.26 -2.07
C THR A 518 6.30 2.20 -2.81
N ALA A 519 5.58 1.68 -3.80
CA ALA A 519 4.61 2.44 -4.57
C ALA A 519 3.21 1.81 -4.43
N VAL A 520 2.21 2.64 -4.22
CA VAL A 520 0.80 2.24 -4.13
C VAL A 520 -0.07 3.18 -4.94
N ALA A 521 -1.12 2.64 -5.56
CA ALA A 521 -2.04 3.46 -6.35
C ALA A 521 -2.89 4.36 -5.43
N GLU A 522 -2.82 5.66 -5.63
CA GLU A 522 -3.64 6.65 -4.94
C GLU A 522 -4.26 7.62 -5.95
N GLY A 523 -5.54 7.44 -6.24
CA GLY A 523 -6.22 8.17 -7.32
C GLY A 523 -5.73 7.73 -8.71
N ASN A 524 -5.25 8.66 -9.51
CA ASN A 524 -4.73 8.41 -10.87
C ASN A 524 -3.21 8.17 -10.90
N GLU A 525 -2.53 8.28 -9.77
CA GLU A 525 -1.09 8.22 -9.65
C GLU A 525 -0.66 7.08 -8.72
N ASP A 526 0.46 6.45 -9.01
CA ASP A 526 1.15 5.58 -8.06
C ASP A 526 2.05 6.43 -7.17
N SER A 527 1.61 6.64 -5.94
CA SER A 527 2.34 7.41 -4.93
C SER A 527 3.52 6.60 -4.39
N LEU A 528 4.71 7.19 -4.46
CA LEU A 528 5.92 6.62 -3.91
C LEU A 528 6.04 7.00 -2.43
N TYR A 529 6.16 6.00 -1.58
CA TYR A 529 6.49 6.16 -0.16
C TYR A 529 7.91 5.68 0.10
N VAL A 530 8.61 6.37 0.97
CA VAL A 530 10.00 6.09 1.32
C VAL A 530 10.20 6.16 2.83
N ILE A 531 11.18 5.41 3.33
CA ILE A 531 11.78 5.67 4.65
C ILE A 531 13.04 6.49 4.41
N VAL A 532 13.12 7.61 5.11
CA VAL A 532 14.31 8.48 5.07
C VAL A 532 14.89 8.59 6.48
N ASN A 533 16.17 8.28 6.60
CA ASN A 533 16.94 8.47 7.81
C ASN A 533 17.59 9.87 7.79
N ARG A 534 17.17 10.74 8.69
CA ARG A 534 17.61 12.14 8.79
C ARG A 534 18.33 12.41 10.10
N THR A 535 19.18 13.41 10.13
CA THR A 535 19.77 13.93 11.36
C THR A 535 19.09 15.25 11.71
N ILE A 536 18.22 15.25 12.71
CA ILE A 536 17.45 16.42 13.15
C ILE A 536 17.89 16.82 14.56
N GLY A 537 18.44 18.02 14.71
CA GLY A 537 18.94 18.49 16.01
C GLY A 537 20.02 17.59 16.62
N GLY A 538 20.84 16.93 15.78
CA GLY A 538 21.89 16.01 16.19
C GLY A 538 21.41 14.59 16.53
N ASN A 539 20.11 14.30 16.36
CA ASN A 539 19.52 12.98 16.62
C ASN A 539 19.15 12.29 15.31
N THR A 540 19.34 10.98 15.24
CA THR A 540 18.83 10.14 14.16
C THR A 540 17.32 10.09 14.20
N LYS A 541 16.68 10.42 13.09
CA LYS A 541 15.24 10.40 12.88
C LYS A 541 14.92 9.64 11.61
N ARG A 542 14.04 8.64 11.70
CA ARG A 542 13.53 7.90 10.55
C ARG A 542 12.10 8.27 10.30
N TYR A 543 11.82 8.77 9.10
CA TYR A 543 10.50 9.24 8.72
C TYR A 543 9.94 8.43 7.57
N VAL A 544 8.66 8.08 7.68
CA VAL A 544 7.85 7.70 6.53
C VAL A 544 7.51 8.98 5.81
N GLU A 545 7.90 9.08 4.55
CA GLU A 545 7.64 10.22 3.69
C GLU A 545 6.94 9.76 2.41
N ARG A 546 6.05 10.58 1.90
CA ARG A 546 5.31 10.36 0.65
C ARG A 546 5.76 11.36 -0.38
N PHE A 547 6.13 10.94 -1.56
CA PHE A 547 6.39 11.84 -2.66
C PHE A 547 5.12 12.62 -3.02
N ALA A 548 5.26 13.91 -3.24
CA ALA A 548 4.17 14.74 -3.72
C ALA A 548 3.79 14.36 -5.14
N THR A 549 2.60 14.78 -5.57
CA THR A 549 2.08 14.47 -6.90
C THR A 549 3.02 14.97 -8.00
N ARG A 550 3.14 14.20 -9.06
CA ARG A 550 3.81 14.56 -10.32
C ARG A 550 2.84 15.13 -11.34
N GLU A 551 1.53 15.03 -11.10
CA GLU A 551 0.49 15.64 -11.92
C GLU A 551 0.27 17.09 -11.49
N ILE A 552 1.12 17.98 -11.98
CA ILE A 552 1.08 19.41 -11.65
C ILE A 552 0.15 20.11 -12.63
N THR A 553 -1.04 20.49 -12.17
CA THR A 553 -2.04 21.23 -12.97
C THR A 553 -1.89 22.76 -12.85
N THR A 554 -1.41 23.23 -11.69
CA THR A 554 -1.15 24.65 -11.42
C THR A 554 0.15 24.79 -10.61
N LEU A 555 0.80 25.96 -10.70
CA LEU A 555 2.06 26.20 -9.98
C LEU A 555 1.86 26.17 -8.45
N GLU A 556 0.68 26.50 -7.97
CA GLU A 556 0.34 26.48 -6.55
C GLU A 556 0.34 25.07 -5.95
N ASN A 557 0.18 24.04 -6.79
CA ASN A 557 0.21 22.63 -6.38
C ASN A 557 1.61 22.01 -6.40
N CYS A 558 2.63 22.77 -6.86
CA CYS A 558 4.01 22.31 -6.86
C CYS A 558 4.53 22.16 -5.42
N PHE A 559 5.14 21.01 -5.13
CA PHE A 559 5.74 20.72 -3.84
C PHE A 559 7.15 20.14 -4.05
N PHE A 560 8.19 20.95 -3.76
CA PHE A 560 9.58 20.60 -4.04
C PHE A 560 10.48 20.57 -2.79
N VAL A 561 9.89 20.75 -1.60
CA VAL A 561 10.63 20.58 -0.34
C VAL A 561 10.60 19.13 0.11
N ASP A 562 11.64 18.68 0.79
CA ASP A 562 11.71 17.34 1.35
C ASP A 562 11.30 17.32 2.82
N SER A 563 10.61 16.25 3.25
CA SER A 563 10.02 16.09 4.58
C SER A 563 9.13 17.26 4.97
N GLY A 564 8.46 17.84 3.98
CA GLY A 564 7.64 19.02 4.17
C GLY A 564 6.29 18.70 4.78
N LEU A 565 5.74 19.70 5.44
CA LEU A 565 4.36 19.71 5.89
C LEU A 565 3.62 20.83 5.14
N THR A 566 2.42 20.53 4.67
CA THR A 566 1.48 21.57 4.27
C THR A 566 0.78 22.05 5.51
N TYR A 567 0.85 23.35 5.76
CA TYR A 567 -0.01 23.96 6.76
C TYR A 567 -1.42 24.03 6.18
N ASP A 568 -2.28 23.10 6.59
CA ASP A 568 -3.68 23.06 6.15
C ASP A 568 -4.58 24.04 6.94
N GLY A 569 -3.99 24.77 7.87
CA GLY A 569 -4.69 25.67 8.77
C GLY A 569 -5.49 24.96 9.86
N ASN A 570 -5.42 23.63 9.94
CA ASN A 570 -6.06 22.87 11.01
C ASN A 570 -5.33 23.12 12.32
N ASN A 571 -5.88 24.01 13.12
CA ASN A 571 -5.55 24.09 14.52
C ASN A 571 -6.13 22.85 15.22
N THR A 572 -5.33 22.17 16.03
CA THR A 572 -5.74 20.98 16.84
C THR A 572 -6.88 21.28 17.81
N THR A 573 -7.20 22.55 18.05
CA THR A 573 -8.39 22.97 18.76
C THR A 573 -9.51 23.14 17.72
N ALA A 574 -10.60 22.42 17.89
CA ALA A 574 -11.77 22.52 17.01
C ALA A 574 -12.30 23.97 17.05
N THR A 575 -11.80 24.79 16.14
CA THR A 575 -12.10 26.21 16.03
C THR A 575 -12.74 26.47 14.69
N THR A 576 -13.89 27.13 14.71
CA THR A 576 -14.49 27.64 13.48
C THR A 576 -14.13 29.08 13.30
N VAL A 577 -13.92 29.49 12.05
CA VAL A 577 -13.77 30.89 11.67
C VAL A 577 -14.95 31.35 10.84
N THR A 578 -15.41 32.57 11.07
CA THR A 578 -16.49 33.21 10.31
C THR A 578 -15.94 34.44 9.62
N THR A 579 -16.09 34.53 8.31
CA THR A 579 -15.73 35.70 7.54
C THR A 579 -16.91 36.70 7.55
N THR A 580 -16.63 37.98 7.75
CA THR A 580 -17.64 39.03 7.76
C THR A 580 -17.16 40.20 6.92
N ASN A 581 -18.10 40.97 6.34
CA ASN A 581 -17.76 42.24 5.74
C ASN A 581 -17.29 43.21 6.83
N THR A 582 -16.20 43.91 6.59
CA THR A 582 -15.84 45.05 7.42
C THR A 582 -16.82 46.21 7.14
N SER A 583 -17.46 46.76 8.16
CA SER A 583 -18.42 47.80 8.01
C SER A 583 -18.27 48.88 9.08
N ALA A 584 -18.62 50.11 8.74
CA ALA A 584 -18.68 51.22 9.68
C ALA A 584 -19.72 52.26 9.27
N ALA A 585 -20.16 53.03 10.27
CA ALA A 585 -20.92 54.23 10.01
C ALA A 585 -20.03 55.25 9.29
N VAL A 586 -20.54 55.84 8.23
CA VAL A 586 -19.83 56.83 7.40
C VAL A 586 -20.63 58.09 7.21
N THR A 587 -19.94 59.16 6.93
CA THR A 587 -20.57 60.36 6.43
C THR A 587 -20.22 60.63 4.97
N MET A 588 -21.11 61.20 4.21
CA MET A 588 -20.93 61.50 2.80
C MET A 588 -21.15 63.04 2.56
N THR A 589 -20.35 63.63 1.70
CA THR A 589 -20.58 64.99 1.26
C THR A 589 -21.57 65.03 0.11
N ILE A 590 -22.39 66.09 0.04
CA ILE A 590 -23.12 66.45 -1.16
C ILE A 590 -22.20 67.37 -1.95
N ALA A 591 -21.40 66.75 -2.84
CA ALA A 591 -20.32 67.45 -3.54
C ALA A 591 -19.99 66.80 -4.89
N SER A 592 -19.20 67.51 -5.68
CA SER A 592 -18.71 67.09 -6.98
C SER A 592 -17.17 67.12 -6.97
N PRO A 593 -16.50 65.94 -6.70
CA PRO A 593 -17.05 64.63 -6.38
C PRO A 593 -17.43 64.41 -4.91
N CYS A 594 -18.22 63.38 -4.62
CA CYS A 594 -18.58 62.93 -3.28
C CYS A 594 -17.35 62.43 -2.51
N VAL A 595 -17.22 62.86 -1.27
CA VAL A 595 -16.21 62.28 -0.33
C VAL A 595 -16.95 61.54 0.76
N VAL A 596 -16.52 60.28 0.94
CA VAL A 596 -16.96 59.40 2.04
C VAL A 596 -15.94 59.47 3.15
N THR A 597 -16.36 59.70 4.38
CA THR A 597 -15.52 59.71 5.56
C THR A 597 -15.78 58.42 6.36
N TRP A 598 -14.71 57.62 6.47
CA TRP A 598 -14.64 56.39 7.26
C TRP A 598 -13.32 56.42 8.03
N THR A 599 -13.35 56.79 9.29
CA THR A 599 -12.15 56.97 10.11
C THR A 599 -11.40 55.65 10.28
N GLY A 600 -10.12 55.63 9.95
CA GLY A 600 -9.24 54.46 10.12
C GLY A 600 -9.52 53.29 9.16
N HIS A 601 -10.09 53.52 8.00
CA HIS A 601 -10.51 52.48 7.05
C HIS A 601 -9.30 51.84 6.40
N THR A 602 -8.41 51.51 6.38
CA THR A 602 -7.32 50.83 5.63
C THR A 602 -7.66 50.42 4.18
N LEU A 603 -8.77 50.96 3.61
CA LEU A 603 -9.12 50.69 2.20
C LEU A 603 -8.12 51.35 1.25
N THR A 604 -7.89 50.71 0.11
CA THR A 604 -7.03 51.19 -0.98
C THR A 604 -7.84 51.38 -2.26
N ASN A 605 -7.32 52.15 -3.19
CA ASN A 605 -7.95 52.30 -4.51
C ASN A 605 -8.19 50.94 -5.17
N GLY A 606 -9.40 50.74 -5.70
CA GLY A 606 -9.84 49.48 -6.29
C GLY A 606 -10.59 48.56 -5.34
N ASN A 607 -10.55 48.77 -4.01
CA ASN A 607 -11.42 48.02 -3.09
C ASN A 607 -12.90 48.35 -3.38
N SER A 608 -13.77 47.37 -3.14
CA SER A 608 -15.19 47.55 -3.39
C SER A 608 -16.00 47.69 -2.09
N VAL A 609 -16.97 48.59 -2.10
CA VAL A 609 -17.87 48.87 -0.99
C VAL A 609 -19.32 48.94 -1.47
N THR A 610 -20.23 48.63 -0.55
CA THR A 610 -21.67 48.89 -0.70
C THR A 610 -22.12 49.81 0.39
N PHE A 611 -23.22 50.55 0.16
CA PHE A 611 -23.79 51.46 1.15
C PHE A 611 -25.18 51.00 1.55
N SER A 612 -25.51 51.18 2.82
CA SER A 612 -26.85 51.10 3.36
C SER A 612 -27.17 52.37 4.18
N THR A 613 -28.42 52.61 4.44
CA THR A 613 -28.85 53.79 5.22
C THR A 613 -30.14 53.50 5.98
N THR A 614 -30.32 54.14 7.14
CA THR A 614 -31.58 54.15 7.85
C THR A 614 -32.56 55.24 7.36
N GLY A 615 -32.09 56.07 6.44
CA GLY A 615 -32.85 57.13 5.83
C GLY A 615 -32.65 57.22 4.32
N GLN A 616 -32.14 58.33 3.82
CA GLN A 616 -31.95 58.62 2.41
C GLN A 616 -30.45 58.89 2.12
N LEU A 617 -29.86 58.15 1.16
CA LEU A 617 -28.55 58.45 0.59
C LEU A 617 -28.62 59.65 -0.32
N PRO A 618 -27.51 60.41 -0.49
CA PRO A 618 -27.47 61.52 -1.46
C PRO A 618 -27.70 61.02 -2.88
N VAL A 619 -28.32 61.79 -3.73
CA VAL A 619 -28.53 61.43 -5.15
C VAL A 619 -27.20 61.27 -5.82
N GLY A 620 -27.04 60.15 -6.53
CA GLY A 620 -25.78 59.64 -7.12
C GLY A 620 -25.29 58.36 -6.46
N ILE A 621 -25.71 58.08 -5.22
CA ILE A 621 -25.37 56.82 -4.50
C ILE A 621 -26.65 56.02 -4.26
N THR A 622 -26.61 54.73 -4.63
CA THR A 622 -27.74 53.78 -4.47
C THR A 622 -27.38 52.71 -3.46
N ALA A 623 -28.29 52.44 -2.53
CA ALA A 623 -28.08 51.37 -1.53
C ALA A 623 -27.92 49.99 -2.19
N GLY A 624 -27.03 49.16 -1.66
CA GLY A 624 -26.76 47.80 -2.16
C GLY A 624 -25.96 47.73 -3.46
N THR A 625 -25.73 48.86 -4.15
CA THR A 625 -24.88 48.90 -5.35
C THR A 625 -23.42 48.81 -4.96
N THR A 626 -22.65 48.01 -5.70
CA THR A 626 -21.19 47.92 -5.50
C THR A 626 -20.49 49.10 -6.15
N TYR A 627 -19.71 49.82 -5.35
CA TYR A 627 -18.83 50.91 -5.76
C TYR A 627 -17.38 50.56 -5.50
N TYR A 628 -16.48 51.19 -6.25
CA TYR A 628 -15.04 51.01 -6.11
C TYR A 628 -14.40 52.26 -5.51
N VAL A 629 -13.54 52.04 -4.53
CA VAL A 629 -12.77 53.10 -3.87
C VAL A 629 -11.79 53.72 -4.86
N VAL A 630 -11.80 55.04 -4.91
CA VAL A 630 -10.83 55.88 -5.63
C VAL A 630 -10.40 57.02 -4.73
N ASN A 631 -9.22 57.58 -4.95
CA ASN A 631 -8.64 58.68 -4.17
C ASN A 631 -8.67 58.39 -2.65
N ALA A 632 -8.28 57.17 -2.25
CA ALA A 632 -8.21 56.76 -0.85
C ALA A 632 -7.16 57.56 -0.08
N ALA A 633 -7.53 58.10 1.08
CA ALA A 633 -6.69 58.75 2.07
C ALA A 633 -6.92 58.06 3.44
N THR A 634 -6.22 58.43 4.49
CA THR A 634 -6.26 57.77 5.80
C THR A 634 -7.66 57.57 6.39
N ASN A 635 -8.54 58.58 6.23
CA ASN A 635 -9.88 58.58 6.82
C ASN A 635 -10.99 58.85 5.81
N THR A 636 -10.64 59.10 4.53
CA THR A 636 -11.61 59.47 3.50
C THR A 636 -11.30 58.75 2.18
N PHE A 637 -12.33 58.57 1.38
CA PHE A 637 -12.20 58.10 0.01
C PHE A 637 -13.34 58.62 -0.86
N GLN A 638 -13.19 58.50 -2.15
CA GLN A 638 -14.24 58.72 -3.12
C GLN A 638 -14.64 57.37 -3.75
N VAL A 639 -15.78 57.31 -4.42
CA VAL A 639 -16.26 56.08 -5.03
C VAL A 639 -16.61 56.28 -6.49
N ALA A 640 -16.38 55.20 -7.27
CA ALA A 640 -16.69 55.11 -8.69
C ALA A 640 -17.52 53.87 -8.98
N LEU A 641 -18.21 53.81 -10.15
CA LEU A 641 -18.95 52.59 -10.58
C LEU A 641 -18.05 51.46 -11.09
N THR A 642 -16.82 51.78 -11.44
CA THR A 642 -15.82 50.81 -11.89
C THR A 642 -14.48 51.05 -11.21
N ALA A 643 -13.67 50.03 -11.08
CA ALA A 643 -12.33 50.16 -10.51
C ALA A 643 -11.49 51.17 -11.30
N GLY A 644 -10.92 52.16 -10.64
CA GLY A 644 -10.18 53.26 -11.29
C GLY A 644 -11.03 54.23 -12.10
N GLY A 645 -12.36 54.13 -12.04
CA GLY A 645 -13.28 55.00 -12.75
C GLY A 645 -13.35 56.42 -12.19
N THR A 646 -14.15 57.29 -12.82
CA THR A 646 -14.37 58.65 -12.37
C THR A 646 -15.19 58.67 -11.09
N ALA A 647 -14.77 59.48 -10.11
CA ALA A 647 -15.47 59.65 -8.84
C ALA A 647 -16.89 60.21 -9.07
N ILE A 648 -17.85 59.69 -8.31
CA ILE A 648 -19.26 60.02 -8.44
C ILE A 648 -19.53 61.38 -7.79
N ASN A 649 -20.34 62.15 -8.47
CA ASN A 649 -20.88 63.38 -7.95
C ASN A 649 -22.21 63.16 -7.22
N THR A 650 -22.44 63.85 -6.14
CA THR A 650 -23.68 63.76 -5.36
C THR A 650 -24.42 65.09 -5.30
N SER A 651 -25.73 65.01 -5.20
CA SER A 651 -26.63 66.17 -5.12
C SER A 651 -27.83 65.81 -4.23
N GLY A 652 -28.76 66.78 -4.13
CA GLY A 652 -30.01 66.61 -3.39
C GLY A 652 -29.83 66.77 -1.87
N SER A 653 -30.54 65.94 -1.10
CA SER A 653 -30.48 65.88 0.36
C SER A 653 -30.20 64.45 0.84
N GLN A 654 -29.67 64.26 2.03
CA GLN A 654 -29.44 62.99 2.70
C GLN A 654 -29.89 63.08 4.16
N ASN A 655 -30.31 61.96 4.73
CA ASN A 655 -30.64 61.83 6.14
C ASN A 655 -30.45 60.45 6.66
N GLY A 656 -30.49 60.26 7.97
CA GLY A 656 -30.26 58.99 8.64
C GLY A 656 -28.79 58.68 8.79
N THR A 657 -28.50 57.44 9.27
CA THR A 657 -27.14 56.92 9.42
C THR A 657 -26.79 56.13 8.19
N HIS A 658 -25.67 56.44 7.56
CA HIS A 658 -25.14 55.70 6.42
C HIS A 658 -24.08 54.72 6.89
N THR A 659 -24.11 53.51 6.36
CA THR A 659 -23.12 52.47 6.65
C THR A 659 -22.45 52.08 5.34
N ALA A 660 -21.14 52.05 5.31
CA ALA A 660 -20.36 51.45 4.26
C ALA A 660 -19.93 50.05 4.71
N SER A 661 -20.01 49.07 3.79
CA SER A 661 -19.55 47.69 4.02
C SER A 661 -18.66 47.25 2.87
N THR A 662 -17.54 46.59 3.16
CA THR A 662 -16.69 45.97 2.14
C THR A 662 -17.40 44.79 1.51
N THR A 663 -16.93 44.31 0.36
CA THR A 663 -17.45 43.11 -0.31
C THR A 663 -16.41 42.03 -0.34
N TYR A 664 -16.82 40.77 -0.68
CA TYR A 664 -15.94 39.60 -0.72
C TYR A 664 -15.17 39.46 -2.06
N THR A 665 -14.70 40.56 -2.60
CA THR A 665 -13.93 40.63 -3.86
C THR A 665 -12.42 40.56 -3.60
N PRO A 666 -11.59 40.22 -4.58
CA PRO A 666 -10.13 40.14 -4.42
C PRO A 666 -9.53 41.42 -3.84
N ASN A 667 -8.51 41.29 -3.03
CA ASN A 667 -7.78 42.37 -2.33
C ASN A 667 -8.61 43.22 -1.38
N ASN A 668 -9.87 42.88 -1.12
CA ASN A 668 -10.72 43.65 -0.22
C ASN A 668 -10.55 43.22 1.24
N LEU A 669 -10.90 44.08 2.16
CA LEU A 669 -10.85 43.83 3.60
C LEU A 669 -12.01 42.96 4.05
N ILE A 670 -11.71 41.92 4.80
CA ILE A 670 -12.65 40.98 5.38
C ILE A 670 -12.34 40.84 6.87
N GLY A 671 -13.35 40.94 7.71
CA GLY A 671 -13.25 40.60 9.12
C GLY A 671 -13.29 39.09 9.29
N ILE A 672 -12.47 38.55 10.18
CA ILE A 672 -12.42 37.13 10.54
C ILE A 672 -12.66 37.03 12.04
N THR A 673 -13.65 36.24 12.43
CA THR A 673 -13.96 35.98 13.84
C THR A 673 -13.82 34.46 14.09
N ALA A 674 -12.95 34.09 15.03
CA ALA A 674 -12.76 32.71 15.48
C ALA A 674 -13.65 32.37 16.68
N SER A 675 -14.12 31.17 16.78
CA SER A 675 -14.93 30.66 17.91
C SER A 675 -14.12 30.54 19.23
N THR A 676 -12.81 30.42 19.13
CA THR A 676 -11.88 30.39 20.27
C THR A 676 -10.71 31.36 20.05
N SER A 677 -9.97 31.67 21.12
CA SER A 677 -8.80 32.56 21.01
C SER A 677 -7.64 31.83 20.33
N ILE A 678 -7.39 32.15 19.06
CA ILE A 678 -6.32 31.53 18.24
C ILE A 678 -5.34 32.54 17.68
N PHE A 679 -5.70 33.87 17.65
CA PHE A 679 -4.86 34.88 17.06
C PHE A 679 -3.95 35.56 18.09
N VAL A 680 -2.77 35.95 17.66
CA VAL A 680 -1.82 36.77 18.40
C VAL A 680 -1.38 37.97 17.54
N ALA A 681 -0.87 39.01 18.18
CA ALA A 681 -0.46 40.22 17.45
C ALA A 681 0.65 39.98 16.40
N GLY A 682 1.44 38.91 16.59
CA GLY A 682 2.48 38.51 15.66
C GLY A 682 1.99 37.92 14.34
N ASP A 683 0.72 37.52 14.23
CA ASP A 683 0.13 36.90 13.03
C ASP A 683 -0.14 37.94 11.90
N VAL A 684 0.09 39.20 12.15
CA VAL A 684 -0.03 40.22 11.09
C VAL A 684 1.03 39.97 10.02
N SER A 685 0.58 39.79 8.78
CA SER A 685 1.28 39.36 7.58
C SER A 685 1.25 37.84 7.33
N ASP A 686 0.82 37.05 8.29
CA ASP A 686 0.53 35.65 8.07
C ASP A 686 -0.79 35.45 7.32
N ALA A 687 -1.11 34.23 6.93
CA ALA A 687 -2.32 33.96 6.16
C ALA A 687 -3.16 32.82 6.74
N ILE A 688 -4.47 32.99 6.63
CA ILE A 688 -5.45 31.93 6.86
C ILE A 688 -5.86 31.38 5.50
N VAL A 689 -5.99 30.07 5.40
CA VAL A 689 -6.49 29.38 4.20
C VAL A 689 -7.84 28.76 4.52
N LEU A 690 -8.88 29.19 3.83
CA LEU A 690 -10.21 28.58 3.89
C LEU A 690 -10.38 27.62 2.72
N THR A 691 -11.02 26.49 2.96
CA THR A 691 -11.29 25.47 1.93
C THR A 691 -12.79 25.35 1.75
N ASP A 692 -13.28 25.42 0.50
CA ASP A 692 -14.69 25.18 0.21
C ASP A 692 -15.00 23.67 0.11
N SER A 693 -16.28 23.32 -0.01
CA SER A 693 -16.75 21.94 -0.12
C SER A 693 -16.26 21.18 -1.37
N SER A 694 -15.70 21.91 -2.34
CA SER A 694 -15.11 21.36 -3.58
C SER A 694 -13.59 21.19 -3.47
N GLY A 695 -12.99 21.55 -2.31
CA GLY A 695 -11.54 21.47 -2.09
C GLY A 695 -10.75 22.69 -2.57
N ASN A 696 -11.41 23.74 -3.10
CA ASN A 696 -10.72 24.96 -3.52
C ASN A 696 -10.25 25.75 -2.31
N LYS A 697 -9.03 26.28 -2.36
CA LYS A 697 -8.38 27.01 -1.29
C LYS A 697 -8.41 28.51 -1.53
N TYR A 698 -8.75 29.28 -0.50
CA TYR A 698 -8.82 30.72 -0.49
C TYR A 698 -7.90 31.26 0.58
N ARG A 699 -6.84 31.98 0.18
CA ARG A 699 -5.87 32.56 1.08
C ARG A 699 -6.32 33.96 1.50
N LEU A 700 -6.28 34.23 2.82
CA LEU A 700 -6.61 35.49 3.43
C LEU A 700 -5.39 35.97 4.25
N THR A 701 -4.70 36.98 3.78
CA THR A 701 -3.54 37.55 4.50
C THR A 701 -4.01 38.50 5.61
N ILE A 702 -3.62 38.24 6.85
CA ILE A 702 -3.96 39.04 8.03
C ILE A 702 -3.29 40.41 7.91
N THR A 703 -4.08 41.47 7.97
CA THR A 703 -3.61 42.86 7.86
C THR A 703 -3.68 43.64 9.16
N ALA A 704 -4.52 43.21 10.09
CA ALA A 704 -4.60 43.81 11.42
C ALA A 704 -5.09 42.80 12.46
N TYR A 705 -4.49 42.86 13.65
CA TYR A 705 -4.92 42.12 14.84
C TYR A 705 -5.83 42.98 15.69
N THR A 706 -6.98 42.44 16.09
CA THR A 706 -7.93 43.10 16.98
C THR A 706 -7.96 42.45 18.35
N SER A 707 -8.04 41.14 18.40
CA SER A 707 -8.07 40.36 19.64
C SER A 707 -7.69 38.87 19.34
N GLY A 708 -7.53 38.05 20.35
CA GLY A 708 -7.31 36.60 20.18
C GLY A 708 -8.38 35.89 19.35
N THR A 709 -9.55 36.46 19.19
CA THR A 709 -10.65 35.91 18.38
C THR A 709 -10.98 36.72 17.13
N GLN A 710 -10.33 37.84 16.89
CA GLN A 710 -10.68 38.77 15.78
C GLN A 710 -9.46 39.33 15.08
N VAL A 711 -9.44 39.22 13.77
CA VAL A 711 -8.46 39.83 12.87
C VAL A 711 -9.15 40.38 11.64
N THR A 712 -8.47 41.29 10.94
CA THR A 712 -8.87 41.74 9.60
C THR A 712 -7.87 41.21 8.61
N ALA A 713 -8.35 40.73 7.47
CA ALA A 713 -7.51 40.11 6.43
C ALA A 713 -7.90 40.61 5.03
N ARG A 714 -7.02 40.41 4.05
CA ARG A 714 -7.30 40.58 2.62
C ARG A 714 -7.33 39.22 1.93
N THR A 715 -8.33 39.02 1.09
CA THR A 715 -8.44 37.82 0.29
C THR A 715 -7.76 37.98 -1.06
N ASP A 716 -7.04 36.96 -1.52
CA ASP A 716 -6.40 36.95 -2.84
C ASP A 716 -7.43 36.67 -3.96
N LEU A 717 -8.49 35.91 -3.66
CA LEU A 717 -9.57 35.54 -4.57
C LEU A 717 -10.93 35.96 -4.01
N ALA A 718 -11.93 36.12 -4.89
CA ALA A 718 -13.31 36.36 -4.44
C ALA A 718 -13.82 35.15 -3.63
N LEU A 719 -14.28 35.37 -2.40
CA LEU A 719 -14.83 34.29 -1.59
C LEU A 719 -16.19 33.81 -2.16
N PRO A 720 -16.41 32.50 -2.31
CA PRO A 720 -17.70 31.97 -2.70
C PRO A 720 -18.75 32.17 -1.60
N ALA A 721 -20.02 32.13 -1.96
CA ALA A 721 -21.13 32.36 -1.03
C ALA A 721 -21.09 31.42 0.20
N ALA A 722 -20.63 30.19 0.02
CA ALA A 722 -20.53 29.20 1.08
C ALA A 722 -19.53 29.56 2.20
N LEU A 723 -18.55 30.41 1.91
CA LEU A 723 -17.53 30.85 2.87
C LEU A 723 -17.83 32.29 3.42
N ARG A 724 -18.99 32.85 3.13
CA ARG A 724 -19.38 34.22 3.60
C ARG A 724 -20.33 34.10 4.76
N ASN A 725 -20.06 34.80 5.85
CA ASN A 725 -20.91 34.82 7.06
C ASN A 725 -21.27 33.41 7.60
N THR A 726 -20.49 32.43 7.29
CA THR A 726 -20.71 31.04 7.69
C THR A 726 -19.50 30.55 8.49
N ALA A 727 -19.75 29.84 9.58
CA ALA A 727 -18.67 29.21 10.36
C ALA A 727 -18.06 28.09 9.54
N THR A 728 -16.74 28.15 9.33
CA THR A 728 -15.94 27.16 8.59
C THR A 728 -14.87 26.60 9.52
N THR A 729 -14.69 25.29 9.53
CA THR A 729 -13.66 24.59 10.32
C THR A 729 -12.34 24.57 9.59
#